data_e57ea761d018ee78460943a67fc96374
#
_entry.id   e57ea761d018ee78460943a67fc96374
#
_cell.length_a   1.000
_cell.length_b   1.000
_cell.length_c   1.000
_cell.angle_alpha   90.00
_cell.angle_beta   90.00
_cell.angle_gamma   90.00
#
_symmetry.space_group_name_H-M   'P 1'
#
loop_
_entity.id
_entity.type
_entity.pdbx_description
1 polymer ?
#
loop_
_entity_poly.entity_id
_entity_poly.type
_entity_poly.pdbx_seq_one_letter_code
_entity_poly.pdbx_strand_id
1 'polypeptide(L)'
;VVIPRVVVPSRIVVTGVVIAACAGCAQLPLEAEAPRGLAVFPLAFYLLRRLPDRGFSVTKPLGILLVGYIAWILGAMNIVPAIRVSLIVIVLLVASVSAWVAWTHRVELKKFVMAERRTLIAAEIIFLVVFLGWAMFRSYDPAIDHTEQPMDFAFFNASIEATSGQPEDPWLRGETISYYYFGYWMLGAVSEISGVPSNYSYNLSLALIPALGAMGLFGLVFAMARSEGARWKFAVFTGVAAGVVLGIIGNLEGVLEFMRANAIGSQGLYDWISIDGLSGPAETPTDSWTPDEFWWWFRATRVINTFQAGVGIDYTIHEFPSFSFILGDLHPHVSAIPFALLFLGFAWNFYRSPLPNFSRLELRTYIMAGAMALSLGGLAFTNMWDLPTYAILLLGVVALKAYPVYQGRIVPILGAMAQFPMIVIALAFILFMPYYVSFASSVERIGAVATTTRYPHMFIVWGAPMALVGPFIVASFWQTVVGPDWRRMTLYSLIIGFLPFAAWMVVRLQSVEIADGPVGRLIHILPMALLIVMGVYSAITVAKQRESSGKAFALLLATLGLLLIMGPELLFVDDFFGPPSERMNTIFKLYYQAWLLLAAASGFAIYYWRSGRDSLTGWRRSLSTLWAVGAIALIIGALYY
;
A
#
# COMPACT_ATOMS: atom_id res chain seq x y z
N VAL A 1 26.69 -30.25 -8.82
CA VAL A 1 25.38 -29.60 -8.98
C VAL A 1 25.21 -29.33 -10.47
N VAL A 2 24.41 -30.15 -11.15
CA VAL A 2 24.09 -30.00 -12.57
C VAL A 2 22.97 -28.95 -12.62
N ILE A 3 23.31 -27.75 -13.09
CA ILE A 3 22.32 -26.68 -13.34
C ILE A 3 21.47 -27.15 -14.55
N PRO A 4 20.17 -27.39 -14.39
CA PRO A 4 19.33 -27.67 -15.55
C PRO A 4 19.30 -26.41 -16.42
N ARG A 5 19.63 -26.52 -17.69
CA ARG A 5 19.38 -25.47 -18.68
C ARG A 5 17.88 -25.25 -18.74
N VAL A 6 17.40 -24.22 -18.06
CA VAL A 6 16.03 -23.72 -18.23
C VAL A 6 15.96 -23.09 -19.62
N VAL A 7 15.48 -23.88 -20.57
CA VAL A 7 15.05 -23.36 -21.88
C VAL A 7 13.77 -22.60 -21.63
N VAL A 8 13.87 -21.32 -21.31
CA VAL A 8 12.70 -20.42 -21.31
C VAL A 8 12.27 -20.27 -22.76
N PRO A 9 11.12 -20.78 -23.17
CA PRO A 9 10.68 -20.61 -24.56
C PRO A 9 10.59 -19.10 -24.84
N SER A 10 11.19 -18.66 -25.95
CA SER A 10 11.18 -17.26 -26.38
C SER A 10 9.77 -16.66 -26.48
N ARG A 11 8.74 -17.49 -26.64
CA ARG A 11 7.33 -17.10 -26.55
C ARG A 11 6.90 -16.61 -25.15
N ILE A 12 7.48 -17.13 -24.05
CA ILE A 12 7.10 -16.74 -22.67
C ILE A 12 7.60 -15.33 -22.36
N VAL A 13 8.81 -14.98 -22.77
CA VAL A 13 9.35 -13.62 -22.59
C VAL A 13 8.55 -12.61 -23.42
N VAL A 14 8.22 -12.96 -24.66
CA VAL A 14 7.38 -12.14 -25.55
C VAL A 14 5.96 -12.02 -24.99
N THR A 15 5.40 -13.09 -24.40
CA THR A 15 4.02 -13.11 -23.89
C THR A 15 3.93 -12.41 -22.52
N GLY A 16 4.95 -12.50 -21.67
CA GLY A 16 5.04 -11.66 -20.44
C GLY A 16 5.12 -10.16 -20.76
N VAL A 17 5.84 -9.80 -21.80
CA VAL A 17 5.86 -8.43 -22.37
C VAL A 17 4.49 -8.10 -22.99
N VAL A 18 3.79 -9.05 -23.59
CA VAL A 18 2.43 -8.86 -24.15
C VAL A 18 1.37 -8.76 -23.03
N ILE A 19 1.50 -9.47 -21.91
CA ILE A 19 0.61 -9.27 -20.74
C ILE A 19 0.78 -7.87 -20.17
N ALA A 20 2.01 -7.40 -20.02
CA ALA A 20 2.30 -6.00 -19.70
C ALA A 20 1.81 -5.05 -20.81
N ALA A 21 1.82 -5.47 -22.06
CA ALA A 21 1.38 -4.70 -23.24
C ALA A 21 -0.15 -4.68 -23.40
N CYS A 22 -0.87 -5.77 -23.14
CA CYS A 22 -2.34 -5.77 -23.13
C CYS A 22 -2.90 -4.90 -22.00
N ALA A 23 -2.16 -4.78 -20.88
CA ALA A 23 -2.48 -3.84 -19.80
C ALA A 23 -2.01 -2.39 -20.06
N GLY A 24 -1.28 -2.09 -21.13
CA GLY A 24 -0.87 -0.69 -21.40
C GLY A 24 0.37 -0.44 -22.24
N CYS A 25 1.09 -1.42 -22.77
CA CYS A 25 2.30 -1.17 -23.54
C CYS A 25 2.36 -1.93 -24.85
N ALA A 26 2.29 -1.21 -25.94
CA ALA A 26 2.90 -1.58 -27.20
C ALA A 26 3.72 -0.41 -27.70
N GLN A 27 5.02 -0.64 -27.83
CA GLN A 27 6.07 0.07 -28.54
C GLN A 27 5.75 1.48 -29.05
N LEU A 28 6.53 2.46 -28.55
CA LEU A 28 6.70 3.77 -29.18
C LEU A 28 7.50 3.57 -30.50
N PRO A 29 6.91 3.71 -31.69
CA PRO A 29 7.69 3.88 -32.89
C PRO A 29 8.26 5.29 -32.93
N LEU A 30 9.55 5.40 -33.24
CA LEU A 30 10.30 6.65 -33.34
C LEU A 30 9.92 7.51 -34.55
N GLU A 31 8.97 7.10 -35.41
CA GLU A 31 8.54 7.87 -36.56
C GLU A 31 7.03 8.06 -36.62
N ALA A 32 6.65 9.30 -36.79
CA ALA A 32 5.38 9.96 -36.96
C ALA A 32 4.21 9.07 -37.45
N GLU A 33 3.39 8.58 -36.52
CA GLU A 33 1.93 8.47 -36.64
C GLU A 33 1.39 8.09 -35.25
N ALA A 34 0.15 8.51 -34.90
CA ALA A 34 -0.42 8.49 -33.55
C ALA A 34 -0.10 7.22 -32.73
N PRO A 35 0.20 7.34 -31.41
CA PRO A 35 0.64 6.22 -30.57
C PRO A 35 -0.48 5.18 -30.43
N ARG A 36 -0.35 4.06 -31.12
CA ARG A 36 -1.28 2.92 -31.10
C ARG A 36 -1.19 2.04 -29.83
N GLY A 37 -0.43 2.47 -28.80
CA GLY A 37 0.06 1.56 -27.79
C GLY A 37 -0.38 1.76 -26.34
N LEU A 38 -1.31 2.68 -26.02
CA LEU A 38 -1.68 2.98 -24.62
C LEU A 38 -3.21 2.87 -24.46
N ALA A 39 -3.74 1.65 -24.51
CA ALA A 39 -5.18 1.40 -24.58
C ALA A 39 -6.01 2.08 -23.47
N VAL A 40 -5.45 2.29 -22.27
CA VAL A 40 -6.17 2.87 -21.12
C VAL A 40 -5.60 4.24 -20.69
N PHE A 41 -4.38 4.61 -21.12
CA PHE A 41 -3.76 5.87 -20.72
C PHE A 41 -4.59 7.12 -21.03
N PRO A 42 -5.26 7.27 -22.17
CA PRO A 42 -6.14 8.41 -22.41
C PRO A 42 -7.25 8.60 -21.37
N LEU A 43 -7.78 7.51 -20.80
CA LEU A 43 -8.74 7.57 -19.70
C LEU A 43 -8.07 8.08 -18.42
N ALA A 44 -6.92 7.52 -18.05
CA ALA A 44 -6.12 8.01 -16.91
C ALA A 44 -5.73 9.49 -17.10
N PHE A 45 -5.25 9.86 -18.30
CA PHE A 45 -4.92 11.23 -18.67
C PHE A 45 -6.08 12.21 -18.47
N TYR A 46 -7.29 11.80 -18.77
CA TYR A 46 -8.48 12.59 -18.55
C TYR A 46 -8.88 12.68 -17.08
N LEU A 47 -8.83 11.55 -16.36
CA LEU A 47 -9.25 11.44 -14.97
C LEU A 47 -8.24 12.08 -14.01
N LEU A 48 -6.95 11.85 -14.21
CA LEU A 48 -5.86 12.18 -13.28
C LEU A 48 -5.04 13.42 -13.71
N ARG A 49 -5.74 14.46 -14.15
CA ARG A 49 -5.14 15.69 -14.71
C ARG A 49 -4.19 16.44 -13.79
N ARG A 50 -4.26 16.22 -12.48
CA ARG A 50 -3.45 16.94 -11.48
C ARG A 50 -2.15 16.21 -11.13
N LEU A 51 -1.95 14.99 -11.63
CA LEU A 51 -0.66 14.33 -11.56
C LEU A 51 0.26 14.87 -12.67
N PRO A 52 1.55 15.03 -12.41
CA PRO A 52 2.52 15.45 -13.43
C PRO A 52 2.62 14.48 -14.61
N ASP A 53 2.47 13.16 -14.33
CA ASP A 53 2.44 12.08 -15.32
C ASP A 53 1.04 11.78 -15.86
N ARG A 54 0.03 12.57 -15.45
CA ARG A 54 -1.39 12.36 -15.82
C ARG A 54 -1.90 10.95 -15.56
N GLY A 55 -1.37 10.29 -14.51
CA GLY A 55 -1.77 8.96 -14.11
C GLY A 55 -1.14 7.83 -14.93
N PHE A 56 -0.09 8.10 -15.68
CA PHE A 56 0.61 7.07 -16.44
C PHE A 56 1.09 5.93 -15.55
N SER A 57 1.65 6.25 -14.38
CA SER A 57 2.17 5.28 -13.40
C SER A 57 1.12 4.34 -12.81
N VAL A 58 -0.16 4.69 -12.89
CA VAL A 58 -1.28 3.85 -12.38
C VAL A 58 -2.24 3.41 -13.49
N THR A 59 -1.86 3.61 -14.75
CA THR A 59 -2.71 3.25 -15.90
C THR A 59 -2.92 1.73 -16.02
N LYS A 60 -1.87 0.94 -15.76
CA LYS A 60 -1.93 -0.53 -15.84
C LYS A 60 -2.91 -1.10 -14.80
N PRO A 61 -2.82 -0.78 -13.49
CA PRO A 61 -3.83 -1.19 -12.52
C PRO A 61 -5.25 -0.72 -12.87
N LEU A 62 -5.40 0.51 -13.39
CA LEU A 62 -6.70 1.01 -13.84
C LEU A 62 -7.28 0.15 -14.96
N GLY A 63 -6.45 -0.27 -15.92
CA GLY A 63 -6.88 -1.15 -17.02
C GLY A 63 -7.31 -2.52 -16.53
N ILE A 64 -6.53 -3.13 -15.66
CA ILE A 64 -6.83 -4.43 -15.05
C ILE A 64 -8.14 -4.35 -14.26
N LEU A 65 -8.32 -3.31 -13.46
CA LEU A 65 -9.55 -3.07 -12.69
C LEU A 65 -10.77 -2.88 -13.59
N LEU A 66 -10.69 -2.06 -14.63
CA LEU A 66 -11.81 -1.80 -15.54
C LEU A 66 -12.25 -3.07 -16.27
N VAL A 67 -11.32 -3.81 -16.87
CA VAL A 67 -11.63 -5.03 -17.59
C VAL A 67 -12.14 -6.10 -16.63
N GLY A 68 -11.47 -6.30 -15.49
CA GLY A 68 -11.87 -7.26 -14.47
C GLY A 68 -13.25 -6.96 -13.90
N TYR A 69 -13.56 -5.70 -13.61
CA TYR A 69 -14.85 -5.28 -13.08
C TYR A 69 -16.00 -5.49 -14.10
N ILE A 70 -15.80 -5.04 -15.36
CA ILE A 70 -16.83 -5.19 -16.39
C ILE A 70 -17.12 -6.68 -16.64
N ALA A 71 -16.08 -7.50 -16.74
CA ALA A 71 -16.23 -8.95 -16.91
C ALA A 71 -16.96 -9.58 -15.72
N TRP A 72 -16.57 -9.20 -14.52
CA TRP A 72 -17.14 -9.71 -13.27
C TRP A 72 -18.63 -9.35 -13.14
N ILE A 73 -18.98 -8.08 -13.31
CA ILE A 73 -20.37 -7.65 -13.11
C ILE A 73 -21.31 -8.23 -14.19
N LEU A 74 -20.87 -8.33 -15.43
CA LEU A 74 -21.64 -8.93 -16.51
C LEU A 74 -21.84 -10.44 -16.29
N GLY A 75 -20.81 -11.15 -15.80
CA GLY A 75 -20.89 -12.54 -15.40
C GLY A 75 -21.81 -12.74 -14.19
N ALA A 76 -21.63 -11.96 -13.12
CA ALA A 76 -22.45 -12.04 -11.91
C ALA A 76 -23.94 -11.74 -12.14
N MET A 77 -24.26 -10.91 -13.13
CA MET A 77 -25.62 -10.63 -13.57
C MET A 77 -26.14 -11.64 -14.60
N ASN A 78 -25.36 -12.66 -14.98
CA ASN A 78 -25.66 -13.65 -16.04
C ASN A 78 -25.99 -13.01 -17.40
N ILE A 79 -25.40 -11.85 -17.74
CA ILE A 79 -25.60 -11.16 -19.02
C ILE A 79 -24.63 -11.70 -20.08
N VAL A 80 -23.33 -11.83 -19.71
CA VAL A 80 -22.28 -12.32 -20.60
C VAL A 80 -21.35 -13.24 -19.82
N PRO A 81 -21.11 -14.48 -20.27
CA PRO A 81 -20.17 -15.36 -19.58
C PRO A 81 -18.73 -14.83 -19.73
N ALA A 82 -17.95 -14.95 -18.65
CA ALA A 82 -16.56 -14.51 -18.61
C ALA A 82 -15.63 -15.54 -19.26
N ILE A 83 -15.69 -15.64 -20.58
CA ILE A 83 -14.82 -16.47 -21.39
C ILE A 83 -13.84 -15.60 -22.19
N ARG A 84 -12.79 -16.20 -22.74
CA ARG A 84 -11.73 -15.48 -23.46
C ARG A 84 -12.26 -14.51 -24.52
N VAL A 85 -13.27 -14.93 -25.30
CA VAL A 85 -13.83 -14.09 -26.36
C VAL A 85 -14.51 -12.86 -25.78
N SER A 86 -15.34 -13.01 -24.76
CA SER A 86 -16.00 -11.88 -24.11
C SER A 86 -15.00 -10.94 -23.41
N LEU A 87 -13.95 -11.49 -22.79
CA LEU A 87 -12.87 -10.70 -22.20
C LEU A 87 -12.15 -9.85 -23.25
N ILE A 88 -11.84 -10.42 -24.43
CA ILE A 88 -11.25 -9.66 -25.54
C ILE A 88 -12.21 -8.57 -26.03
N VAL A 89 -13.50 -8.85 -26.15
CA VAL A 89 -14.50 -7.85 -26.54
C VAL A 89 -14.55 -6.71 -25.53
N ILE A 90 -14.51 -7.01 -24.22
CA ILE A 90 -14.46 -5.99 -23.15
C ILE A 90 -13.18 -5.14 -23.25
N VAL A 91 -12.02 -5.75 -23.49
CA VAL A 91 -10.78 -5.00 -23.75
C VAL A 91 -10.94 -4.06 -24.95
N LEU A 92 -11.51 -4.52 -26.05
CA LEU A 92 -11.74 -3.71 -27.24
C LEU A 92 -12.73 -2.57 -26.97
N LEU A 93 -13.77 -2.79 -26.17
CA LEU A 93 -14.70 -1.74 -25.75
C LEU A 93 -14.01 -0.67 -24.91
N VAL A 94 -13.24 -1.07 -23.89
CA VAL A 94 -12.46 -0.15 -23.05
C VAL A 94 -11.45 0.62 -23.90
N ALA A 95 -10.74 -0.05 -24.81
CA ALA A 95 -9.81 0.57 -25.74
C ALA A 95 -10.50 1.55 -26.69
N SER A 96 -11.71 1.23 -27.18
CA SER A 96 -12.49 2.12 -28.05
C SER A 96 -12.93 3.40 -27.34
N VAL A 97 -13.41 3.30 -26.10
CA VAL A 97 -13.73 4.48 -25.27
C VAL A 97 -12.48 5.32 -25.01
N SER A 98 -11.38 4.66 -24.72
CA SER A 98 -10.09 5.34 -24.50
C SER A 98 -9.57 6.02 -25.78
N ALA A 99 -9.70 5.37 -26.93
CA ALA A 99 -9.35 5.94 -28.23
C ALA A 99 -10.22 7.16 -28.58
N TRP A 100 -11.50 7.11 -28.26
CA TRP A 100 -12.38 8.28 -28.39
C TRP A 100 -11.94 9.46 -27.52
N VAL A 101 -11.56 9.20 -26.25
CA VAL A 101 -10.97 10.23 -25.36
C VAL A 101 -9.64 10.73 -25.93
N ALA A 102 -8.79 9.85 -26.46
CA ALA A 102 -7.54 10.22 -27.11
C ALA A 102 -7.78 11.13 -28.32
N TRP A 103 -8.77 10.82 -29.13
CA TRP A 103 -9.08 11.63 -30.30
C TRP A 103 -9.65 12.99 -29.93
N THR A 104 -10.58 13.07 -28.99
CA THR A 104 -11.14 14.34 -28.50
C THR A 104 -10.09 15.25 -27.88
N HIS A 105 -9.06 14.69 -27.24
CA HIS A 105 -7.98 15.42 -26.56
C HIS A 105 -6.62 15.29 -27.27
N ARG A 106 -6.60 14.87 -28.55
CA ARG A 106 -5.36 14.51 -29.28
C ARG A 106 -4.24 15.57 -29.24
N VAL A 107 -4.60 16.87 -29.35
CA VAL A 107 -3.63 17.97 -29.34
C VAL A 107 -2.99 18.12 -27.95
N GLU A 108 -3.79 18.07 -26.89
CA GLU A 108 -3.30 18.14 -25.51
C GLU A 108 -2.47 16.91 -25.15
N LEU A 109 -2.95 15.72 -25.52
CA LEU A 109 -2.26 14.45 -25.29
C LEU A 109 -0.90 14.41 -26.00
N LYS A 110 -0.84 14.79 -27.28
CA LYS A 110 0.44 14.84 -28.05
C LYS A 110 1.43 15.82 -27.42
N LYS A 111 0.98 17.02 -27.06
CA LYS A 111 1.83 18.03 -26.40
C LYS A 111 2.35 17.48 -25.06
N PHE A 112 1.50 16.86 -24.28
CA PHE A 112 1.86 16.26 -23.00
C PHE A 112 2.89 15.15 -23.15
N VAL A 113 2.65 14.16 -24.02
CA VAL A 113 3.58 13.04 -24.25
C VAL A 113 4.97 13.55 -24.68
N MET A 114 5.02 14.55 -25.56
CA MET A 114 6.29 15.15 -25.97
C MET A 114 7.00 15.89 -24.83
N ALA A 115 6.24 16.60 -23.99
CA ALA A 115 6.79 17.37 -22.87
C ALA A 115 7.31 16.46 -21.74
N GLU A 116 6.54 15.43 -21.40
CA GLU A 116 6.80 14.55 -20.24
C GLU A 116 7.42 13.19 -20.63
N ARG A 117 7.87 13.02 -21.88
CA ARG A 117 8.41 11.73 -22.38
C ARG A 117 9.45 11.10 -21.46
N ARG A 118 10.30 11.93 -20.82
CA ARG A 118 11.33 11.44 -19.88
C ARG A 118 10.71 10.82 -18.62
N THR A 119 9.63 11.40 -18.12
CA THR A 119 8.90 10.90 -16.95
C THR A 119 8.18 9.58 -17.28
N LEU A 120 7.54 9.53 -18.46
CA LEU A 120 6.84 8.32 -18.93
C LEU A 120 7.82 7.16 -19.15
N ILE A 121 8.96 7.44 -19.81
CA ILE A 121 10.04 6.44 -20.02
C ILE A 121 10.62 5.98 -18.67
N ALA A 122 10.86 6.89 -17.74
CA ALA A 122 11.38 6.51 -16.41
C ALA A 122 10.42 5.58 -15.66
N ALA A 123 9.13 5.88 -15.67
CA ALA A 123 8.11 5.03 -15.07
C ALA A 123 8.07 3.64 -15.69
N GLU A 124 8.17 3.55 -17.04
CA GLU A 124 8.17 2.28 -17.76
C GLU A 124 9.45 1.47 -17.50
N ILE A 125 10.61 2.13 -17.44
CA ILE A 125 11.88 1.47 -17.09
C ILE A 125 11.80 0.88 -15.67
N ILE A 126 11.25 1.62 -14.70
CA ILE A 126 11.08 1.14 -13.33
C ILE A 126 10.19 -0.12 -13.34
N PHE A 127 9.05 -0.07 -14.03
CA PHE A 127 8.17 -1.22 -14.19
C PHE A 127 8.91 -2.43 -14.76
N LEU A 128 9.60 -2.25 -15.89
CA LEU A 128 10.29 -3.34 -16.57
C LEU A 128 11.44 -3.94 -15.73
N VAL A 129 12.24 -3.09 -15.09
CA VAL A 129 13.36 -3.54 -14.26
C VAL A 129 12.86 -4.35 -13.07
N VAL A 130 11.80 -3.89 -12.39
CA VAL A 130 11.24 -4.60 -11.25
C VAL A 130 10.54 -5.90 -11.70
N PHE A 131 9.76 -5.84 -12.79
CA PHE A 131 9.08 -7.03 -13.34
C PHE A 131 10.08 -8.12 -13.74
N LEU A 132 11.09 -7.76 -14.52
CA LEU A 132 12.09 -8.72 -14.98
C LEU A 132 12.95 -9.23 -13.81
N GLY A 133 13.29 -8.37 -12.87
CA GLY A 133 14.04 -8.75 -11.66
C GLY A 133 13.27 -9.78 -10.83
N TRP A 134 11.99 -9.54 -10.53
CA TRP A 134 11.16 -10.47 -9.77
C TRP A 134 10.80 -11.74 -10.58
N ALA A 135 10.58 -11.63 -11.89
CA ALA A 135 10.38 -12.80 -12.74
C ALA A 135 11.64 -13.69 -12.78
N MET A 136 12.82 -13.08 -12.85
CA MET A 136 14.08 -13.80 -12.74
C MET A 136 14.25 -14.43 -11.36
N PHE A 137 14.01 -13.69 -10.28
CA PHE A 137 14.05 -14.21 -8.90
C PHE A 137 13.14 -15.44 -8.76
N ARG A 138 11.87 -15.33 -9.18
CA ARG A 138 10.90 -16.42 -9.10
C ARG A 138 11.26 -17.62 -9.98
N SER A 139 12.07 -17.44 -11.02
CA SER A 139 12.52 -18.55 -11.88
C SER A 139 13.49 -19.51 -11.19
N TYR A 140 14.10 -19.12 -10.07
CA TYR A 140 14.95 -20.01 -9.27
C TYR A 140 14.14 -21.01 -8.43
N ASP A 141 12.91 -20.64 -8.07
CA ASP A 141 11.98 -21.50 -7.34
C ASP A 141 10.55 -21.30 -7.87
N PRO A 142 10.22 -21.90 -9.04
CA PRO A 142 8.93 -21.75 -9.68
C PRO A 142 7.87 -22.70 -9.14
N ALA A 143 8.19 -23.58 -8.19
CA ALA A 143 7.24 -24.51 -7.59
C ALA A 143 6.13 -23.74 -6.84
N ILE A 144 4.91 -24.26 -6.89
CA ILE A 144 3.73 -23.68 -6.24
C ILE A 144 3.33 -24.65 -5.12
N ASP A 145 4.21 -24.81 -4.13
CA ASP A 145 4.09 -25.83 -3.10
C ASP A 145 4.47 -25.34 -1.69
N HIS A 146 4.84 -24.05 -1.55
CA HIS A 146 5.20 -23.49 -0.25
C HIS A 146 3.99 -22.79 0.40
N THR A 147 3.91 -22.85 1.73
CA THR A 147 2.96 -22.15 2.58
C THR A 147 1.51 -22.19 2.05
N GLU A 148 0.91 -21.06 1.70
CA GLU A 148 -0.47 -20.95 1.22
C GLU A 148 -0.57 -20.87 -0.32
N GLN A 149 0.56 -20.98 -1.04
CA GLN A 149 0.58 -20.94 -2.52
C GLN A 149 -0.36 -21.96 -3.17
N PRO A 150 -0.49 -23.23 -2.68
CA PRO A 150 -1.46 -24.18 -3.27
C PRO A 150 -2.91 -23.70 -3.14
N MET A 151 -3.27 -23.05 -2.03
CA MET A 151 -4.60 -22.47 -1.83
C MET A 151 -4.82 -21.29 -2.77
N ASP A 152 -3.87 -20.36 -2.84
CA ASP A 152 -3.94 -19.21 -3.75
C ASP A 152 -4.05 -19.64 -5.22
N PHE A 153 -3.31 -20.68 -5.59
CA PHE A 153 -3.34 -21.24 -6.95
C PHE A 153 -4.67 -21.94 -7.25
N ALA A 154 -5.27 -22.61 -6.26
CA ALA A 154 -6.59 -23.19 -6.40
C ALA A 154 -7.66 -22.10 -6.63
N PHE A 155 -7.65 -21.00 -5.86
CA PHE A 155 -8.54 -19.86 -6.07
C PHE A 155 -8.28 -19.13 -7.40
N PHE A 156 -7.02 -19.06 -7.83
CA PHE A 156 -6.66 -18.49 -9.12
C PHE A 156 -7.24 -19.31 -10.28
N ASN A 157 -7.12 -20.66 -10.23
CA ASN A 157 -7.70 -21.54 -11.25
C ASN A 157 -9.24 -21.51 -11.20
N ALA A 158 -9.86 -21.57 -10.02
CA ALA A 158 -11.31 -21.42 -9.89
C ALA A 158 -11.80 -20.11 -10.49
N SER A 159 -11.03 -19.02 -10.35
CA SER A 159 -11.36 -17.72 -10.94
C SER A 159 -11.22 -17.71 -12.47
N ILE A 160 -10.28 -18.46 -13.05
CA ILE A 160 -10.13 -18.62 -14.51
C ILE A 160 -11.29 -19.45 -15.08
N GLU A 161 -11.71 -20.50 -14.39
CA GLU A 161 -12.76 -21.40 -14.84
C GLU A 161 -14.18 -20.82 -14.66
N ALA A 162 -14.33 -19.83 -13.76
CA ALA A 162 -15.62 -19.24 -13.46
C ALA A 162 -16.17 -18.40 -14.62
N THR A 163 -17.23 -18.86 -15.25
CA THR A 163 -17.91 -18.11 -16.31
C THR A 163 -18.97 -17.14 -15.79
N SER A 164 -19.45 -17.32 -14.57
CA SER A 164 -20.51 -16.53 -13.93
C SER A 164 -20.01 -15.32 -13.13
N GLY A 165 -18.69 -15.09 -13.05
CA GLY A 165 -18.13 -14.07 -12.15
C GLY A 165 -18.14 -14.43 -10.67
N GLN A 166 -18.65 -15.60 -10.31
CA GLN A 166 -18.64 -16.15 -8.94
C GLN A 166 -17.95 -17.52 -9.00
N PRO A 167 -16.64 -17.60 -8.63
CA PRO A 167 -15.91 -18.85 -8.65
C PRO A 167 -16.47 -19.86 -7.64
N GLU A 168 -16.57 -21.14 -8.03
CA GLU A 168 -16.88 -22.22 -7.12
C GLU A 168 -15.70 -22.47 -6.16
N ASP A 169 -16.02 -22.81 -4.91
CA ASP A 169 -15.03 -23.15 -3.90
C ASP A 169 -14.36 -24.51 -4.24
N PRO A 170 -13.01 -24.54 -4.40
CA PRO A 170 -12.30 -25.79 -4.74
C PRO A 170 -12.44 -26.90 -3.68
N TRP A 171 -12.74 -26.56 -2.44
CA TRP A 171 -12.92 -27.51 -1.34
C TRP A 171 -14.37 -27.82 -1.01
N LEU A 172 -15.32 -26.95 -1.39
CA LEU A 172 -16.73 -27.11 -1.07
C LEU A 172 -17.58 -27.05 -2.33
N ARG A 173 -17.73 -28.20 -2.99
CA ARG A 173 -18.44 -28.33 -4.26
C ARG A 173 -19.88 -27.80 -4.20
N GLY A 174 -20.22 -26.95 -5.14
CA GLY A 174 -21.57 -26.35 -5.27
C GLY A 174 -21.74 -25.05 -4.48
N GLU A 175 -20.75 -24.66 -3.69
CA GLU A 175 -20.71 -23.37 -3.02
C GLU A 175 -19.76 -22.40 -3.75
N THR A 176 -19.98 -21.11 -3.56
CA THR A 176 -19.08 -20.07 -4.08
C THR A 176 -18.02 -19.72 -3.07
N ILE A 177 -16.85 -19.27 -3.52
CA ILE A 177 -15.78 -18.82 -2.63
C ILE A 177 -16.27 -17.67 -1.74
N SER A 178 -16.34 -17.90 -0.43
CA SER A 178 -16.63 -16.88 0.59
C SER A 178 -15.34 -16.26 1.10
N TYR A 179 -14.56 -15.68 0.18
CA TYR A 179 -13.26 -15.03 0.44
C TYR A 179 -13.05 -13.85 -0.51
N TYR A 180 -11.95 -13.14 -0.39
CA TYR A 180 -11.60 -11.99 -1.25
C TYR A 180 -11.01 -12.47 -2.58
N TYR A 181 -11.82 -12.92 -3.51
CA TYR A 181 -11.34 -13.54 -4.75
C TYR A 181 -11.08 -12.56 -5.91
N PHE A 182 -11.38 -11.26 -5.76
CA PHE A 182 -11.33 -10.32 -6.89
C PHE A 182 -9.90 -10.11 -7.43
N GLY A 183 -8.87 -10.20 -6.58
CA GLY A 183 -7.48 -10.19 -7.01
C GLY A 183 -7.16 -11.34 -7.95
N TYR A 184 -7.53 -12.56 -7.56
CA TYR A 184 -7.38 -13.76 -8.38
C TYR A 184 -8.19 -13.67 -9.68
N TRP A 185 -9.42 -13.14 -9.60
CA TRP A 185 -10.29 -12.91 -10.75
C TRP A 185 -9.66 -11.96 -11.77
N MET A 186 -9.16 -10.81 -11.35
CA MET A 186 -8.53 -9.83 -12.23
C MET A 186 -7.28 -10.38 -12.90
N LEU A 187 -6.42 -11.05 -12.15
CA LEU A 187 -5.20 -11.67 -12.67
C LEU A 187 -5.51 -12.91 -13.53
N GLY A 188 -6.54 -13.68 -13.17
CA GLY A 188 -7.08 -14.78 -13.97
C GLY A 188 -7.60 -14.31 -15.33
N ALA A 189 -8.32 -13.18 -15.37
CA ALA A 189 -8.76 -12.58 -16.63
C ALA A 189 -7.57 -12.16 -17.51
N VAL A 190 -6.48 -11.63 -16.94
CA VAL A 190 -5.24 -11.34 -17.67
C VAL A 190 -4.60 -12.63 -18.21
N SER A 191 -4.58 -13.71 -17.42
CA SER A 191 -4.12 -15.03 -17.84
C SER A 191 -4.92 -15.54 -19.03
N GLU A 192 -6.24 -15.52 -18.95
CA GLU A 192 -7.15 -16.01 -19.99
C GLU A 192 -7.02 -15.20 -21.29
N ILE A 193 -6.95 -13.86 -21.23
CA ILE A 193 -6.74 -12.99 -22.39
C ILE A 193 -5.41 -13.30 -23.06
N SER A 194 -4.34 -13.50 -22.29
CA SER A 194 -2.99 -13.74 -22.80
C SER A 194 -2.80 -15.15 -23.37
N GLY A 195 -3.61 -16.11 -22.92
CA GLY A 195 -3.47 -17.54 -23.24
C GLY A 195 -2.23 -18.19 -22.63
N VAL A 196 -1.67 -17.60 -21.59
CA VAL A 196 -0.58 -18.20 -20.81
C VAL A 196 -1.17 -19.22 -19.84
N PRO A 197 -0.64 -20.45 -19.76
CA PRO A 197 -1.11 -21.44 -18.81
C PRO A 197 -1.06 -20.93 -17.36
N SER A 198 -2.01 -21.35 -16.53
CA SER A 198 -2.22 -20.81 -15.16
C SER A 198 -0.99 -20.93 -14.26
N ASN A 199 -0.24 -22.00 -14.32
CA ASN A 199 0.99 -22.22 -13.55
C ASN A 199 2.10 -21.21 -13.89
N TYR A 200 2.22 -20.78 -15.15
CA TYR A 200 3.15 -19.72 -15.54
C TYR A 200 2.59 -18.34 -15.20
N SER A 201 1.29 -18.11 -15.47
CA SER A 201 0.69 -16.81 -15.21
C SER A 201 0.55 -16.48 -13.72
N TYR A 202 0.40 -17.49 -12.85
CA TYR A 202 0.52 -17.33 -11.39
C TYR A 202 1.88 -16.75 -11.01
N ASN A 203 2.99 -17.40 -11.43
CA ASN A 203 4.34 -16.94 -11.17
C ASN A 203 4.64 -15.56 -11.78
N LEU A 204 4.11 -15.28 -12.99
CA LEU A 204 4.25 -13.95 -13.59
C LEU A 204 3.42 -12.89 -12.85
N SER A 205 2.30 -13.26 -12.25
CA SER A 205 1.49 -12.35 -11.42
C SER A 205 2.25 -11.95 -10.15
N LEU A 206 3.02 -12.86 -9.54
CA LEU A 206 3.91 -12.56 -8.42
C LEU A 206 5.01 -11.55 -8.77
N ALA A 207 5.47 -11.51 -10.02
CA ALA A 207 6.41 -10.50 -10.51
C ALA A 207 5.70 -9.20 -10.93
N LEU A 208 4.46 -9.29 -11.41
CA LEU A 208 3.67 -8.14 -11.88
C LEU A 208 3.29 -7.19 -10.75
N ILE A 209 2.87 -7.74 -9.61
CA ILE A 209 2.41 -6.94 -8.46
C ILE A 209 3.49 -6.00 -7.92
N PRO A 210 4.71 -6.44 -7.56
CA PRO A 210 5.77 -5.54 -7.12
C PRO A 210 6.17 -4.51 -8.19
N ALA A 211 6.11 -4.88 -9.48
CA ALA A 211 6.42 -3.96 -10.56
C ALA A 211 5.37 -2.83 -10.69
N LEU A 212 4.09 -3.17 -10.61
CA LEU A 212 2.99 -2.20 -10.57
C LEU A 212 3.05 -1.35 -9.29
N GLY A 213 3.40 -1.97 -8.17
CA GLY A 213 3.61 -1.30 -6.89
C GLY A 213 4.72 -0.26 -6.95
N ALA A 214 5.89 -0.64 -7.45
CA ALA A 214 7.04 0.26 -7.59
C ALA A 214 6.74 1.42 -8.56
N MET A 215 6.10 1.15 -9.70
CA MET A 215 5.71 2.16 -10.68
C MET A 215 4.67 3.14 -10.12
N GLY A 216 3.63 2.64 -9.44
CA GLY A 216 2.58 3.47 -8.84
C GLY A 216 3.12 4.36 -7.72
N LEU A 217 3.97 3.79 -6.85
CA LEU A 217 4.60 4.53 -5.76
C LEU A 217 5.59 5.57 -6.27
N PHE A 218 6.37 5.23 -7.31
CA PHE A 218 7.20 6.19 -8.02
C PHE A 218 6.38 7.39 -8.50
N GLY A 219 5.26 7.17 -9.19
CA GLY A 219 4.41 8.24 -9.72
C GLY A 219 3.84 9.14 -8.62
N LEU A 220 3.38 8.57 -7.52
CA LEU A 220 2.83 9.30 -6.38
C LEU A 220 3.90 10.20 -5.72
N VAL A 221 5.06 9.63 -5.37
CA VAL A 221 6.13 10.38 -4.70
C VAL A 221 6.77 11.40 -5.63
N PHE A 222 6.95 11.05 -6.90
CA PHE A 222 7.36 12.00 -7.94
C PHE A 222 6.39 13.18 -8.01
N ALA A 223 5.08 12.94 -8.01
CA ALA A 223 4.06 13.98 -8.03
C ALA A 223 4.12 14.89 -6.80
N MET A 224 4.27 14.31 -5.60
CA MET A 224 4.44 15.08 -4.38
C MET A 224 5.69 15.95 -4.41
N ALA A 225 6.85 15.39 -4.77
CA ALA A 225 8.11 16.13 -4.84
C ALA A 225 8.07 17.24 -5.92
N ARG A 226 7.50 16.97 -7.09
CA ARG A 226 7.32 17.96 -8.15
C ARG A 226 6.41 19.11 -7.75
N SER A 227 5.40 18.85 -6.93
CA SER A 227 4.52 19.92 -6.43
C SER A 227 5.22 20.90 -5.48
N GLU A 228 6.36 20.50 -4.91
CA GLU A 228 7.24 21.32 -4.06
C GLU A 228 8.41 21.95 -4.84
N GLY A 229 8.38 21.89 -6.16
CA GLY A 229 9.44 22.48 -7.01
C GLY A 229 10.71 21.62 -7.17
N ALA A 230 10.67 20.34 -6.82
CA ALA A 230 11.82 19.45 -7.00
C ALA A 230 12.28 19.43 -8.46
N ARG A 231 13.61 19.45 -8.68
CA ARG A 231 14.20 19.20 -10.02
C ARG A 231 13.87 17.78 -10.47
N TRP A 232 13.64 17.57 -11.76
CA TRP A 232 13.21 16.29 -12.32
C TRP A 232 14.04 15.08 -11.83
N LYS A 233 15.37 15.15 -11.94
CA LYS A 233 16.27 14.05 -11.51
C LYS A 233 16.10 13.70 -10.04
N PHE A 234 15.86 14.70 -9.20
CA PHE A 234 15.72 14.48 -7.77
C PHE A 234 14.33 13.92 -7.43
N ALA A 235 13.27 14.37 -8.10
CA ALA A 235 11.94 13.78 -7.96
C ALA A 235 11.92 12.31 -8.42
N VAL A 236 12.65 11.97 -9.51
CA VAL A 236 12.83 10.57 -9.92
C VAL A 236 13.54 9.76 -8.84
N PHE A 237 14.66 10.28 -8.32
CA PHE A 237 15.40 9.59 -7.25
C PHE A 237 14.52 9.28 -6.03
N THR A 238 13.73 10.26 -5.55
CA THR A 238 12.86 10.05 -4.38
C THR A 238 11.72 9.09 -4.64
N GLY A 239 11.17 9.08 -5.87
CA GLY A 239 10.18 8.09 -6.29
C GLY A 239 10.75 6.67 -6.35
N VAL A 240 11.96 6.51 -6.90
CA VAL A 240 12.67 5.21 -6.90
C VAL A 240 12.99 4.77 -5.47
N ALA A 241 13.47 5.68 -4.62
CA ALA A 241 13.76 5.36 -3.22
C ALA A 241 12.51 4.86 -2.47
N ALA A 242 11.34 5.44 -2.73
CA ALA A 242 10.08 4.93 -2.17
C ALA A 242 9.77 3.50 -2.66
N GLY A 243 9.98 3.22 -3.95
CA GLY A 243 9.85 1.86 -4.51
C GLY A 243 10.79 0.85 -3.85
N VAL A 244 12.03 1.26 -3.55
CA VAL A 244 13.01 0.44 -2.80
C VAL A 244 12.52 0.17 -1.38
N VAL A 245 11.98 1.19 -0.68
CA VAL A 245 11.42 1.02 0.68
C VAL A 245 10.26 0.04 0.67
N LEU A 246 9.43 0.04 -0.37
CA LEU A 246 8.32 -0.91 -0.48
C LEU A 246 8.77 -2.32 -0.84
N GLY A 247 9.67 -2.46 -1.82
CA GLY A 247 9.91 -3.74 -2.49
C GLY A 247 11.16 -4.50 -2.03
N ILE A 248 12.04 -3.85 -1.23
CA ILE A 248 13.34 -4.42 -0.85
C ILE A 248 13.62 -4.26 0.64
N ILE A 249 13.20 -3.13 1.26
CA ILE A 249 13.48 -2.91 2.68
C ILE A 249 12.58 -3.79 3.53
N GLY A 250 13.20 -4.57 4.42
CA GLY A 250 12.54 -5.31 5.49
C GLY A 250 12.58 -4.58 6.83
N ASN A 251 12.47 -5.34 7.90
CA ASN A 251 12.67 -4.84 9.26
C ASN A 251 14.09 -5.14 9.78
N LEU A 252 14.37 -4.81 11.03
CA LEU A 252 15.72 -4.95 11.60
C LEU A 252 15.97 -6.33 12.22
N GLU A 253 15.04 -7.27 12.12
CA GLU A 253 15.21 -8.62 12.66
C GLU A 253 16.37 -9.35 11.98
N GLY A 254 16.56 -9.16 10.67
CA GLY A 254 17.69 -9.72 9.95
C GLY A 254 19.05 -9.35 10.53
N VAL A 255 19.19 -8.17 11.18
CA VAL A 255 20.42 -7.80 11.89
C VAL A 255 20.70 -8.77 13.05
N LEU A 256 19.66 -9.21 13.75
CA LEU A 256 19.78 -10.16 14.85
C LEU A 256 20.15 -11.56 14.33
N GLU A 257 19.63 -11.94 13.19
CA GLU A 257 20.00 -13.19 12.51
C GLU A 257 21.47 -13.16 12.05
N PHE A 258 21.90 -12.04 11.46
CA PHE A 258 23.32 -11.84 11.15
C PHE A 258 24.20 -11.96 12.40
N MET A 259 23.82 -11.30 13.50
CA MET A 259 24.54 -11.37 14.78
C MET A 259 24.60 -12.82 15.29
N ARG A 260 23.45 -13.53 15.26
CA ARG A 260 23.35 -14.93 15.66
C ARG A 260 24.30 -15.82 14.85
N ALA A 261 24.22 -15.75 13.52
CA ALA A 261 25.03 -16.55 12.61
C ALA A 261 26.55 -16.33 12.80
N ASN A 262 26.95 -15.13 13.21
CA ASN A 262 28.36 -14.76 13.42
C ASN A 262 28.80 -14.82 14.89
N ALA A 263 28.06 -15.51 15.76
CA ALA A 263 28.33 -15.66 17.19
C ALA A 263 28.50 -14.32 17.94
N ILE A 264 27.77 -13.29 17.54
CA ILE A 264 27.82 -11.94 18.13
C ILE A 264 26.68 -11.79 19.15
N GLY A 265 26.99 -11.23 20.30
CA GLY A 265 26.03 -10.97 21.39
C GLY A 265 26.18 -11.95 22.55
N SER A 266 25.30 -11.81 23.55
CA SER A 266 25.24 -12.71 24.71
C SER A 266 23.88 -13.38 24.77
N GLN A 267 23.79 -14.53 25.41
CA GLN A 267 22.53 -15.22 25.66
C GLN A 267 21.50 -14.28 26.31
N GLY A 268 21.93 -13.47 27.31
CA GLY A 268 21.05 -12.51 27.98
C GLY A 268 20.48 -11.42 27.05
N LEU A 269 21.18 -11.07 25.97
CA LEU A 269 20.64 -10.14 24.95
C LEU A 269 19.47 -10.76 24.20
N TYR A 270 19.64 -12.02 23.74
CA TYR A 270 18.59 -12.72 23.00
C TYR A 270 17.38 -13.05 23.88
N ASP A 271 17.63 -13.47 25.13
CA ASP A 271 16.56 -13.69 26.13
C ASP A 271 15.79 -12.40 26.42
N TRP A 272 16.47 -11.24 26.49
CA TRP A 272 15.83 -9.93 26.69
C TRP A 272 15.04 -9.50 25.47
N ILE A 273 15.56 -9.71 24.24
CA ILE A 273 14.83 -9.43 23.01
C ILE A 273 13.62 -10.34 22.92
N SER A 274 13.77 -11.63 23.22
CA SER A 274 12.67 -12.62 23.30
C SER A 274 11.85 -12.72 22.02
N ILE A 275 12.50 -12.99 20.89
CA ILE A 275 11.86 -13.33 19.61
C ILE A 275 11.78 -14.84 19.52
N ASP A 276 10.62 -15.37 19.15
CA ASP A 276 10.39 -16.80 19.01
C ASP A 276 11.32 -17.43 17.96
N GLY A 277 11.98 -18.55 18.31
CA GLY A 277 12.96 -19.21 17.47
C GLY A 277 14.35 -18.56 17.39
N LEU A 278 14.57 -17.39 18.00
CA LEU A 278 15.86 -16.71 18.07
C LEU A 278 16.55 -17.00 19.42
N SER A 279 17.12 -18.18 19.57
CA SER A 279 17.49 -18.77 20.87
C SER A 279 18.90 -18.38 21.40
N GLY A 280 19.60 -17.46 20.78
CA GLY A 280 20.93 -17.04 21.22
C GLY A 280 21.98 -17.08 20.11
N PRO A 281 23.23 -16.66 20.38
CA PRO A 281 24.29 -16.70 19.38
C PRO A 281 24.66 -18.15 19.05
N ALA A 282 25.14 -18.40 17.84
CA ALA A 282 25.76 -19.70 17.47
C ALA A 282 27.00 -19.98 18.35
N GLU A 283 27.29 -21.24 18.63
CA GLU A 283 28.51 -21.62 19.37
C GLU A 283 29.79 -21.23 18.61
N THR A 284 29.72 -21.35 17.29
CA THR A 284 30.78 -20.91 16.37
C THR A 284 30.12 -20.15 15.20
N PRO A 285 30.83 -19.16 14.61
CA PRO A 285 30.34 -18.53 13.41
C PRO A 285 30.07 -19.54 12.30
N THR A 286 29.00 -19.33 11.52
CA THR A 286 28.71 -20.16 10.34
C THR A 286 29.76 -19.92 9.24
N ASP A 287 29.98 -20.89 8.37
CA ASP A 287 30.88 -20.74 7.22
C ASP A 287 30.41 -19.70 6.21
N SER A 288 29.11 -19.44 6.22
CA SER A 288 28.45 -18.36 5.49
C SER A 288 28.08 -17.22 6.45
N TRP A 289 28.02 -16.00 5.95
CA TRP A 289 27.54 -14.83 6.72
C TRP A 289 26.03 -14.87 7.01
N THR A 290 25.33 -15.91 6.56
CA THR A 290 23.90 -16.16 6.79
C THR A 290 23.70 -17.35 7.74
N PRO A 291 22.58 -17.45 8.46
CA PRO A 291 22.18 -18.66 9.18
C PRO A 291 22.10 -19.88 8.25
N ASP A 292 22.38 -21.06 8.77
CA ASP A 292 22.31 -22.32 8.02
C ASP A 292 20.87 -22.85 7.91
N GLU A 293 19.99 -22.36 8.73
CA GLU A 293 18.56 -22.70 8.76
C GLU A 293 17.81 -22.07 7.58
N PHE A 294 17.14 -22.89 6.73
CA PHE A 294 16.48 -22.41 5.50
C PHE A 294 15.44 -21.33 5.74
N TRP A 295 14.62 -21.45 6.79
CA TRP A 295 13.53 -20.52 7.10
C TRP A 295 13.92 -19.39 8.07
N TRP A 296 15.18 -19.06 8.25
CA TRP A 296 15.64 -18.02 9.19
C TRP A 296 14.98 -16.66 8.94
N TRP A 297 14.82 -16.27 7.69
CA TRP A 297 14.19 -15.00 7.28
C TRP A 297 12.68 -14.93 7.60
N PHE A 298 12.03 -16.07 7.85
CA PHE A 298 10.61 -16.13 8.21
C PHE A 298 10.33 -15.49 9.58
N ARG A 299 11.30 -15.53 10.50
CA ARG A 299 11.20 -14.91 11.83
C ARG A 299 11.02 -13.40 11.79
N ALA A 300 11.47 -12.73 10.75
CA ALA A 300 11.25 -11.30 10.55
C ALA A 300 9.77 -10.89 10.62
N THR A 301 8.84 -11.80 10.38
CA THR A 301 7.41 -11.57 10.47
C THR A 301 6.76 -12.06 11.76
N ARG A 302 7.57 -12.51 12.74
CA ARG A 302 7.12 -13.08 14.03
C ARG A 302 7.78 -12.39 15.23
N VAL A 303 8.28 -11.16 15.06
CA VAL A 303 8.98 -10.40 16.11
C VAL A 303 8.05 -10.02 17.26
N ILE A 304 6.80 -9.64 16.94
CA ILE A 304 5.81 -9.18 17.93
C ILE A 304 5.09 -10.39 18.53
N ASN A 305 5.77 -11.03 19.48
CA ASN A 305 5.23 -12.11 20.29
C ASN A 305 5.63 -11.86 21.74
N THR A 306 4.76 -12.18 22.69
CA THR A 306 5.01 -11.96 24.10
C THR A 306 4.88 -13.27 24.88
N PHE A 307 5.90 -13.58 25.65
CA PHE A 307 5.95 -14.78 26.50
C PHE A 307 5.92 -14.38 27.98
N GLN A 308 5.18 -15.11 28.78
CA GLN A 308 5.18 -15.00 30.23
C GLN A 308 5.45 -16.38 30.83
N ALA A 309 6.53 -16.51 31.59
CA ALA A 309 6.98 -17.79 32.15
C ALA A 309 7.08 -18.93 31.10
N GLY A 310 7.53 -18.60 29.89
CA GLY A 310 7.67 -19.56 28.79
C GLY A 310 6.38 -19.91 28.04
N VAL A 311 5.24 -19.32 28.43
CA VAL A 311 3.96 -19.48 27.74
C VAL A 311 3.70 -18.26 26.87
N GLY A 312 3.38 -18.47 25.59
CA GLY A 312 2.96 -17.41 24.69
C GLY A 312 1.61 -16.83 25.10
N ILE A 313 1.56 -15.54 25.42
CA ILE A 313 0.35 -14.80 25.78
C ILE A 313 -0.11 -13.84 24.70
N ASP A 314 0.69 -13.64 23.67
CA ASP A 314 0.38 -12.85 22.49
C ASP A 314 1.19 -13.40 21.32
N TYR A 315 0.51 -13.84 20.27
CA TYR A 315 1.12 -14.35 19.06
C TYR A 315 0.60 -13.59 17.86
N THR A 316 1.51 -12.97 17.09
CA THR A 316 1.13 -12.13 15.96
C THR A 316 1.95 -12.44 14.71
N ILE A 317 1.37 -12.09 13.57
CA ILE A 317 2.02 -12.09 12.26
C ILE A 317 2.03 -10.64 11.78
N HIS A 318 3.18 -10.17 11.31
CA HIS A 318 3.32 -8.82 10.76
C HIS A 318 4.17 -8.83 9.49
N GLU A 319 3.59 -9.37 8.44
CA GLU A 319 4.24 -9.37 7.13
C GLU A 319 4.41 -7.95 6.59
N PHE A 320 5.36 -7.82 5.69
CA PHE A 320 5.66 -6.59 4.97
C PHE A 320 5.94 -6.90 3.50
N PRO A 321 5.78 -5.91 2.59
CA PRO A 321 5.72 -6.20 1.15
C PRO A 321 6.91 -6.98 0.59
N SER A 322 8.15 -6.63 0.97
CA SER A 322 9.33 -7.36 0.48
C SER A 322 9.36 -8.82 0.93
N PHE A 323 8.93 -9.10 2.16
CA PHE A 323 8.77 -10.47 2.65
C PHE A 323 7.76 -11.26 1.79
N SER A 324 6.55 -10.71 1.61
CA SER A 324 5.50 -11.40 0.86
C SER A 324 5.88 -11.62 -0.61
N PHE A 325 6.70 -10.72 -1.20
CA PHE A 325 7.24 -10.91 -2.56
C PHE A 325 8.25 -12.05 -2.63
N ILE A 326 9.09 -12.22 -1.60
CA ILE A 326 10.04 -13.35 -1.50
C ILE A 326 9.28 -14.66 -1.26
N LEU A 327 8.31 -14.66 -0.33
CA LEU A 327 7.48 -15.82 -0.03
C LEU A 327 6.72 -16.31 -1.26
N GLY A 328 6.27 -15.38 -2.11
CA GLY A 328 5.63 -15.71 -3.37
C GLY A 328 4.18 -16.16 -3.23
N ASP A 329 3.46 -15.69 -2.21
CA ASP A 329 2.03 -15.89 -2.06
C ASP A 329 1.23 -14.83 -2.80
N LEU A 330 0.22 -15.24 -3.58
CA LEU A 330 -0.65 -14.32 -4.34
C LEU A 330 -1.83 -13.85 -3.48
N HIS A 331 -1.58 -13.66 -2.20
CA HIS A 331 -2.59 -13.30 -1.21
C HIS A 331 -3.33 -11.99 -1.53
N PRO A 332 -4.58 -11.84 -1.06
CA PRO A 332 -5.39 -10.63 -1.25
C PRO A 332 -4.68 -9.32 -0.90
N HIS A 333 -4.00 -9.25 0.24
CA HIS A 333 -3.29 -8.04 0.67
C HIS A 333 -2.07 -7.70 -0.21
N VAL A 334 -1.45 -8.70 -0.84
CA VAL A 334 -0.35 -8.52 -1.81
C VAL A 334 -0.91 -8.03 -3.14
N SER A 335 -1.94 -8.71 -3.67
CA SER A 335 -2.59 -8.35 -4.92
C SER A 335 -3.28 -6.98 -4.86
N ALA A 336 -3.62 -6.48 -3.66
CA ALA A 336 -4.22 -5.17 -3.44
C ALA A 336 -3.26 -3.98 -3.62
N ILE A 337 -1.93 -4.17 -3.49
CA ILE A 337 -0.93 -3.08 -3.53
C ILE A 337 -1.09 -2.15 -4.75
N PRO A 338 -1.18 -2.63 -6.00
CA PRO A 338 -1.33 -1.75 -7.16
C PRO A 338 -2.63 -0.94 -7.16
N PHE A 339 -3.72 -1.51 -6.64
CA PHE A 339 -5.03 -0.87 -6.57
C PHE A 339 -5.10 0.14 -5.42
N ALA A 340 -4.41 -0.10 -4.31
CA ALA A 340 -4.18 0.85 -3.25
C ALA A 340 -3.45 2.11 -3.78
N LEU A 341 -2.40 1.93 -4.57
CA LEU A 341 -1.67 3.03 -5.21
C LEU A 341 -2.49 3.76 -6.28
N LEU A 342 -3.34 3.05 -7.00
CA LEU A 342 -4.33 3.65 -7.89
C LEU A 342 -5.27 4.58 -7.11
N PHE A 343 -5.80 4.12 -5.98
CA PHE A 343 -6.65 4.95 -5.13
C PHE A 343 -5.89 6.14 -4.53
N LEU A 344 -4.64 5.96 -4.10
CA LEU A 344 -3.76 7.05 -3.66
C LEU A 344 -3.52 8.08 -4.78
N GLY A 345 -3.36 7.64 -6.02
CA GLY A 345 -3.30 8.52 -7.20
C GLY A 345 -4.58 9.33 -7.38
N PHE A 346 -5.76 8.71 -7.24
CA PHE A 346 -7.05 9.43 -7.24
C PHE A 346 -7.18 10.40 -6.06
N ALA A 347 -6.79 9.97 -4.86
CA ALA A 347 -6.82 10.81 -3.66
C ALA A 347 -5.91 12.04 -3.80
N TRP A 348 -4.69 11.87 -4.34
CA TRP A 348 -3.79 12.97 -4.67
C TRP A 348 -4.39 13.91 -5.73
N ASN A 349 -4.92 13.38 -6.83
CA ASN A 349 -5.57 14.16 -7.86
C ASN A 349 -6.76 14.95 -7.31
N PHE A 350 -7.56 14.33 -6.46
CA PHE A 350 -8.67 14.98 -5.77
C PHE A 350 -8.16 16.05 -4.80
N TYR A 351 -7.11 15.80 -4.03
CA TYR A 351 -6.50 16.79 -3.13
C TYR A 351 -6.09 18.06 -3.88
N ARG A 352 -5.54 17.92 -5.07
CA ARG A 352 -5.10 19.03 -5.95
C ARG A 352 -6.23 19.71 -6.73
N SER A 353 -7.42 19.13 -6.76
CA SER A 353 -8.60 19.67 -7.45
C SER A 353 -9.37 20.64 -6.55
N PRO A 354 -10.26 21.50 -7.06
CA PRO A 354 -11.17 22.27 -6.21
C PRO A 354 -12.06 21.39 -5.34
N LEU A 355 -12.57 21.91 -4.22
CA LEU A 355 -13.55 21.20 -3.42
C LEU A 355 -14.87 21.09 -4.24
N PRO A 356 -15.49 19.89 -4.30
CA PRO A 356 -16.73 19.71 -5.05
C PRO A 356 -17.85 20.63 -4.55
N ASN A 357 -18.59 21.22 -5.48
CA ASN A 357 -19.80 21.96 -5.18
C ASN A 357 -20.99 21.15 -5.71
N PHE A 358 -21.68 20.45 -4.82
CA PHE A 358 -22.81 19.58 -5.18
C PHE A 358 -24.09 20.35 -5.55
N SER A 359 -24.15 21.66 -5.26
CA SER A 359 -25.25 22.50 -5.73
C SER A 359 -25.17 22.77 -7.24
N ARG A 360 -23.99 22.55 -7.85
CA ARG A 360 -23.76 22.59 -9.29
C ARG A 360 -23.53 21.17 -9.78
N LEU A 361 -24.43 20.70 -10.65
CA LEU A 361 -24.35 19.38 -11.28
C LEU A 361 -23.19 19.33 -12.30
N GLU A 362 -21.94 19.37 -11.81
CA GLU A 362 -20.76 19.25 -12.67
C GLU A 362 -20.51 17.78 -12.98
N LEU A 363 -20.76 17.36 -14.22
CA LEU A 363 -20.53 15.98 -14.71
C LEU A 363 -19.16 15.43 -14.30
N ARG A 364 -18.13 16.29 -14.31
CA ARG A 364 -16.77 15.90 -13.92
C ARG A 364 -16.66 15.46 -12.48
N THR A 365 -17.39 16.06 -11.56
CA THR A 365 -17.42 15.67 -10.13
C THR A 365 -17.99 14.26 -9.97
N TYR A 366 -19.06 13.95 -10.71
CA TYR A 366 -19.67 12.61 -10.67
C TYR A 366 -18.79 11.54 -11.32
N ILE A 367 -18.15 11.85 -12.44
CA ILE A 367 -17.17 10.94 -13.07
C ILE A 367 -16.02 10.65 -12.11
N MET A 368 -15.50 11.67 -11.40
CA MET A 368 -14.44 11.48 -10.40
C MET A 368 -14.93 10.66 -9.22
N ALA A 369 -16.13 10.91 -8.70
CA ALA A 369 -16.69 10.13 -7.62
C ALA A 369 -16.90 8.67 -8.03
N GLY A 370 -17.40 8.41 -9.25
CA GLY A 370 -17.58 7.07 -9.80
C GLY A 370 -16.24 6.33 -9.98
N ALA A 371 -15.21 7.00 -10.51
CA ALA A 371 -13.87 6.41 -10.67
C ALA A 371 -13.22 6.10 -9.31
N MET A 372 -13.37 6.98 -8.32
CA MET A 372 -12.90 6.73 -6.96
C MET A 372 -13.70 5.61 -6.28
N ALA A 373 -15.01 5.55 -6.49
CA ALA A 373 -15.87 4.50 -5.97
C ALA A 373 -15.52 3.13 -6.56
N LEU A 374 -15.28 3.06 -7.88
CA LEU A 374 -14.83 1.84 -8.53
C LEU A 374 -13.46 1.39 -8.00
N SER A 375 -12.53 2.33 -7.83
CA SER A 375 -11.21 2.02 -7.27
C SER A 375 -11.27 1.57 -5.82
N LEU A 376 -12.09 2.22 -4.98
CA LEU A 376 -12.27 1.86 -3.57
C LEU A 376 -12.99 0.53 -3.39
N GLY A 377 -14.07 0.31 -4.17
CA GLY A 377 -14.84 -0.92 -4.13
C GLY A 377 -14.04 -2.13 -4.66
N GLY A 378 -13.28 -1.93 -5.75
CA GLY A 378 -12.38 -2.96 -6.26
C GLY A 378 -11.27 -3.30 -5.27
N LEU A 379 -10.72 -2.30 -4.57
CA LEU A 379 -9.75 -2.51 -3.49
C LEU A 379 -10.38 -3.27 -2.31
N ALA A 380 -11.57 -2.87 -1.87
CA ALA A 380 -12.31 -3.54 -0.80
C ALA A 380 -12.64 -5.01 -1.14
N PHE A 381 -13.01 -5.29 -2.38
CA PHE A 381 -13.26 -6.65 -2.83
C PHE A 381 -11.96 -7.47 -3.00
N THR A 382 -10.86 -6.83 -3.34
CA THR A 382 -9.55 -7.49 -3.38
C THR A 382 -9.03 -7.78 -1.97
N ASN A 383 -9.21 -6.86 -1.03
CA ASN A 383 -8.87 -7.02 0.39
C ASN A 383 -9.74 -6.11 1.25
N MET A 384 -10.75 -6.66 1.91
CA MET A 384 -11.72 -5.90 2.70
C MET A 384 -11.09 -5.07 3.83
N TRP A 385 -9.97 -5.52 4.36
CA TRP A 385 -9.23 -4.82 5.41
C TRP A 385 -8.65 -3.46 4.97
N ASP A 386 -8.56 -3.23 3.67
CA ASP A 386 -8.07 -1.97 3.12
C ASP A 386 -9.14 -0.88 3.13
N LEU A 387 -10.42 -1.26 3.07
CA LEU A 387 -11.54 -0.32 3.00
C LEU A 387 -11.52 0.73 4.13
N PRO A 388 -11.40 0.37 5.42
CA PRO A 388 -11.34 1.36 6.50
C PRO A 388 -10.16 2.33 6.34
N THR A 389 -8.98 1.83 5.98
CA THR A 389 -7.77 2.63 5.79
C THR A 389 -7.97 3.71 4.71
N TYR A 390 -8.45 3.33 3.54
CA TYR A 390 -8.61 4.26 2.41
C TYR A 390 -9.86 5.13 2.53
N ALA A 391 -10.89 4.69 3.26
CA ALA A 391 -12.01 5.55 3.66
C ALA A 391 -11.55 6.65 4.63
N ILE A 392 -10.76 6.32 5.66
CA ILE A 392 -10.17 7.32 6.59
C ILE A 392 -9.22 8.26 5.84
N LEU A 393 -8.42 7.75 4.90
CA LEU A 393 -7.59 8.59 4.03
C LEU A 393 -8.43 9.61 3.28
N LEU A 394 -9.53 9.18 2.66
CA LEU A 394 -10.42 10.07 1.90
C LEU A 394 -11.04 11.13 2.79
N LEU A 395 -11.48 10.75 4.00
CA LEU A 395 -11.97 11.71 5.01
C LEU A 395 -10.88 12.73 5.37
N GLY A 396 -9.65 12.29 5.60
CA GLY A 396 -8.51 13.15 5.89
C GLY A 396 -8.18 14.11 4.74
N VAL A 397 -8.22 13.62 3.50
CA VAL A 397 -8.03 14.45 2.29
C VAL A 397 -9.11 15.54 2.20
N VAL A 398 -10.38 15.18 2.41
CA VAL A 398 -11.48 16.16 2.39
C VAL A 398 -11.33 17.15 3.54
N ALA A 399 -10.99 16.70 4.74
CA ALA A 399 -10.77 17.58 5.89
C ALA A 399 -9.66 18.61 5.63
N LEU A 400 -8.50 18.19 5.11
CA LEU A 400 -7.40 19.07 4.76
C LEU A 400 -7.77 20.10 3.69
N LYS A 401 -8.60 19.72 2.70
CA LYS A 401 -9.11 20.64 1.68
C LYS A 401 -10.15 21.61 2.22
N ALA A 402 -11.04 21.12 3.06
CA ALA A 402 -12.14 21.90 3.62
C ALA A 402 -11.65 22.91 4.67
N TYR A 403 -10.59 22.60 5.41
CA TYR A 403 -10.08 23.45 6.49
C TYR A 403 -9.78 24.88 6.04
N PRO A 404 -8.98 25.15 4.99
CA PRO A 404 -8.72 26.51 4.52
C PRO A 404 -9.94 27.18 3.87
N VAL A 405 -10.85 26.40 3.29
CA VAL A 405 -12.09 26.92 2.64
C VAL A 405 -13.04 27.43 3.70
N TYR A 406 -13.24 26.68 4.76
CA TYR A 406 -14.18 27.01 5.83
C TYR A 406 -13.54 27.66 7.06
N GLN A 407 -12.26 28.08 6.93
CA GLN A 407 -11.50 28.77 8.00
C GLN A 407 -11.52 28.03 9.33
N GLY A 408 -11.41 26.69 9.28
CA GLY A 408 -11.40 25.81 10.45
C GLY A 408 -12.73 25.67 11.18
N ARG A 409 -13.87 26.09 10.62
CA ARG A 409 -15.20 25.88 11.22
C ARG A 409 -15.58 24.40 11.10
N ILE A 410 -15.80 23.73 12.24
CA ILE A 410 -15.97 22.25 12.26
C ILE A 410 -17.23 21.79 11.53
N VAL A 411 -18.38 22.45 11.69
CA VAL A 411 -19.65 22.01 11.12
C VAL A 411 -19.60 21.91 9.58
N PRO A 412 -19.16 22.94 8.84
CA PRO A 412 -19.06 22.83 7.38
C PRO A 412 -17.94 21.87 6.94
N ILE A 413 -16.87 21.66 7.74
CA ILE A 413 -15.85 20.64 7.46
C ILE A 413 -16.47 19.24 7.57
N LEU A 414 -17.19 18.95 8.65
CA LEU A 414 -17.89 17.66 8.83
C LEU A 414 -18.95 17.48 7.75
N GLY A 415 -19.65 18.54 7.35
CA GLY A 415 -20.59 18.50 6.21
C GLY A 415 -19.91 18.10 4.91
N ALA A 416 -18.73 18.64 4.60
CA ALA A 416 -17.95 18.26 3.43
C ALA A 416 -17.45 16.82 3.52
N MET A 417 -16.99 16.38 4.70
CA MET A 417 -16.57 15.01 4.96
C MET A 417 -17.73 14.01 4.85
N ALA A 418 -18.94 14.39 5.26
CA ALA A 418 -20.13 13.56 5.10
C ALA A 418 -20.61 13.46 3.65
N GLN A 419 -20.50 14.52 2.84
CA GLN A 419 -21.03 14.53 1.48
C GLN A 419 -20.20 13.68 0.51
N PHE A 420 -19.00 14.12 0.15
CA PHE A 420 -18.23 13.46 -0.92
C PHE A 420 -17.75 12.05 -0.53
N PRO A 421 -17.14 11.83 0.64
CA PRO A 421 -16.73 10.48 1.05
C PRO A 421 -17.90 9.50 1.15
N MET A 422 -19.04 9.90 1.71
CA MET A 422 -20.20 9.01 1.80
C MET A 422 -20.75 8.62 0.43
N ILE A 423 -20.77 9.55 -0.54
CA ILE A 423 -21.15 9.23 -1.93
C ILE A 423 -20.17 8.20 -2.51
N VAL A 424 -18.86 8.40 -2.36
CA VAL A 424 -17.84 7.48 -2.89
C VAL A 424 -17.97 6.10 -2.24
N ILE A 425 -18.12 6.04 -0.92
CA ILE A 425 -18.25 4.79 -0.17
C ILE A 425 -19.55 4.07 -0.54
N ALA A 426 -20.70 4.79 -0.55
CA ALA A 426 -21.98 4.19 -0.92
C ALA A 426 -21.97 3.65 -2.36
N LEU A 427 -21.43 4.41 -3.31
CA LEU A 427 -21.26 3.93 -4.68
C LEU A 427 -20.31 2.74 -4.77
N ALA A 428 -19.25 2.69 -3.97
CA ALA A 428 -18.35 1.54 -3.91
C ALA A 428 -19.09 0.25 -3.50
N PHE A 429 -19.96 0.34 -2.48
CA PHE A 429 -20.81 -0.79 -2.09
C PHE A 429 -21.83 -1.18 -3.16
N ILE A 430 -22.48 -0.19 -3.78
CA ILE A 430 -23.49 -0.42 -4.84
C ILE A 430 -22.84 -1.11 -6.06
N LEU A 431 -21.68 -0.63 -6.51
CA LEU A 431 -20.99 -1.19 -7.67
C LEU A 431 -20.59 -2.67 -7.46
N PHE A 432 -20.29 -3.06 -6.23
CA PHE A 432 -19.87 -4.42 -5.89
C PHE A 432 -20.92 -5.20 -5.08
N MET A 433 -22.20 -4.77 -5.12
CA MET A 433 -23.31 -5.36 -4.37
C MET A 433 -23.41 -6.91 -4.53
N PRO A 434 -23.27 -7.51 -5.74
CA PRO A 434 -23.38 -8.96 -5.87
C PRO A 434 -22.39 -9.74 -4.99
N TYR A 435 -21.19 -9.20 -4.76
CA TYR A 435 -20.23 -9.81 -3.83
C TYR A 435 -20.71 -9.75 -2.37
N TYR A 436 -21.18 -8.59 -1.93
CA TYR A 436 -21.59 -8.41 -0.53
C TYR A 436 -22.82 -9.24 -0.14
N VAL A 437 -23.68 -9.57 -1.10
CA VAL A 437 -24.87 -10.43 -0.84
C VAL A 437 -24.48 -11.86 -0.52
N SER A 438 -23.40 -12.38 -1.11
CA SER A 438 -22.92 -13.77 -0.91
C SER A 438 -21.80 -13.89 0.12
N PHE A 439 -21.18 -12.78 0.52
CA PHE A 439 -20.03 -12.79 1.43
C PHE A 439 -20.45 -12.99 2.89
N ALA A 440 -19.91 -14.04 3.52
CA ALA A 440 -20.04 -14.29 4.95
C ALA A 440 -18.82 -13.74 5.69
N SER A 441 -19.03 -12.81 6.64
CA SER A 441 -17.97 -12.23 7.45
C SER A 441 -17.69 -13.10 8.67
N SER A 442 -16.42 -13.32 8.99
CA SER A 442 -15.96 -13.94 10.24
C SER A 442 -15.78 -12.96 11.39
N VAL A 443 -16.03 -11.67 11.17
CA VAL A 443 -15.89 -10.63 12.18
C VAL A 443 -17.04 -10.69 13.16
N GLU A 444 -16.73 -10.88 14.46
CA GLU A 444 -17.72 -10.94 15.52
C GLU A 444 -17.92 -9.58 16.21
N ARG A 445 -16.83 -8.94 16.63
CA ARG A 445 -16.86 -7.69 17.38
C ARG A 445 -15.50 -6.96 17.32
N ILE A 446 -15.44 -5.80 17.95
CA ILE A 446 -14.17 -5.11 18.25
C ILE A 446 -13.82 -5.36 19.71
N GLY A 447 -12.65 -5.94 19.96
CA GLY A 447 -12.09 -6.22 21.25
C GLY A 447 -11.09 -5.17 21.74
N ALA A 448 -10.90 -5.10 23.06
CA ALA A 448 -9.87 -4.26 23.67
C ALA A 448 -8.60 -5.10 23.90
N VAL A 449 -7.46 -4.62 23.37
CA VAL A 449 -6.18 -5.33 23.49
C VAL A 449 -5.72 -5.43 24.93
N ALA A 450 -5.40 -6.64 25.37
CA ALA A 450 -4.86 -6.94 26.70
C ALA A 450 -3.34 -6.71 26.77
N THR A 451 -2.57 -7.26 25.82
CA THR A 451 -1.11 -7.26 25.80
C THR A 451 -0.57 -6.28 24.76
N THR A 452 0.31 -5.36 25.17
CA THR A 452 0.94 -4.39 24.26
C THR A 452 2.25 -4.92 23.68
N THR A 453 2.62 -4.41 22.52
CA THR A 453 3.90 -4.69 21.88
C THR A 453 5.05 -4.04 22.66
N ARG A 454 6.10 -4.77 22.95
CA ARG A 454 7.30 -4.26 23.61
C ARG A 454 8.02 -3.22 22.72
N TYR A 455 8.57 -2.17 23.31
CA TYR A 455 9.30 -1.14 22.56
C TYR A 455 10.48 -1.66 21.72
N PRO A 456 11.30 -2.64 22.18
CA PRO A 456 12.31 -3.25 21.33
C PRO A 456 11.72 -3.88 20.05
N HIS A 457 10.59 -4.59 20.16
CA HIS A 457 9.91 -5.17 19.00
C HIS A 457 9.38 -4.09 18.06
N MET A 458 8.77 -3.02 18.60
CA MET A 458 8.36 -1.85 17.80
C MET A 458 9.53 -1.23 17.05
N PHE A 459 10.70 -1.11 17.69
CA PHE A 459 11.90 -0.59 17.05
C PHE A 459 12.43 -1.54 15.96
N ILE A 460 12.44 -2.84 16.22
CA ILE A 460 12.89 -3.83 15.24
C ILE A 460 12.00 -3.78 13.99
N VAL A 461 10.68 -3.73 14.17
CA VAL A 461 9.73 -3.72 13.04
C VAL A 461 9.73 -2.39 12.29
N TRP A 462 9.69 -1.27 13.01
CA TRP A 462 9.42 0.04 12.43
C TRP A 462 10.62 0.99 12.39
N GLY A 463 11.77 0.61 12.96
CA GLY A 463 12.93 1.50 13.13
C GLY A 463 13.43 2.12 11.84
N ALA A 464 13.49 1.36 10.75
CA ALA A 464 13.98 1.86 9.46
C ALA A 464 13.06 2.92 8.85
N PRO A 465 11.74 2.70 8.62
CA PRO A 465 10.85 3.74 8.10
C PRO A 465 10.65 4.89 9.09
N MET A 466 10.62 4.62 10.40
CA MET A 466 10.48 5.66 11.43
C MET A 466 11.69 6.58 11.51
N ALA A 467 12.89 6.12 11.21
CA ALA A 467 14.07 6.98 11.11
C ALA A 467 13.94 8.07 10.04
N LEU A 468 13.12 7.86 9.01
CA LEU A 468 12.84 8.85 7.97
C LEU A 468 11.61 9.70 8.31
N VAL A 469 10.52 9.07 8.71
CA VAL A 469 9.21 9.70 8.88
C VAL A 469 9.09 10.44 10.22
N GLY A 470 9.58 9.86 11.32
CA GLY A 470 9.50 10.49 12.64
C GLY A 470 10.14 11.88 12.68
N PRO A 471 11.44 12.01 12.34
CA PRO A 471 12.10 13.33 12.27
C PRO A 471 11.45 14.28 11.24
N PHE A 472 10.91 13.78 10.14
CA PHE A 472 10.16 14.61 9.17
C PHE A 472 8.93 15.24 9.81
N ILE A 473 8.14 14.47 10.58
CA ILE A 473 6.99 15.00 11.33
C ILE A 473 7.44 16.02 12.36
N VAL A 474 8.43 15.68 13.20
CA VAL A 474 8.95 16.56 14.25
C VAL A 474 9.48 17.87 13.67
N ALA A 475 10.33 17.80 12.64
CA ALA A 475 10.88 18.98 11.98
C ALA A 475 9.78 19.83 11.31
N SER A 476 8.77 19.18 10.72
CA SER A 476 7.62 19.89 10.16
C SER A 476 6.83 20.64 11.24
N PHE A 477 6.64 20.03 12.41
CA PHE A 477 5.97 20.65 13.55
C PHE A 477 6.76 21.85 14.08
N TRP A 478 8.07 21.74 14.25
CA TRP A 478 8.92 22.83 14.72
C TRP A 478 8.98 24.03 13.75
N GLN A 479 8.70 23.81 12.48
CA GLN A 479 8.63 24.88 11.47
C GLN A 479 7.26 25.53 11.37
N THR A 480 6.25 25.02 12.07
CA THR A 480 4.91 25.62 12.03
C THR A 480 4.89 26.92 12.82
N VAL A 481 4.38 27.98 12.18
CA VAL A 481 4.17 29.26 12.84
C VAL A 481 2.85 29.20 13.59
N VAL A 482 2.86 29.63 14.85
CA VAL A 482 1.65 29.74 15.68
C VAL A 482 0.77 30.85 15.10
N GLY A 483 -0.30 30.45 14.43
CA GLY A 483 -1.30 31.37 13.85
C GLY A 483 -2.50 31.58 14.78
N PRO A 484 -3.47 32.45 14.41
CA PRO A 484 -4.62 32.76 15.25
C PRO A 484 -5.52 31.56 15.57
N ASP A 485 -5.48 30.52 14.76
CA ASP A 485 -6.32 29.31 14.94
C ASP A 485 -5.62 28.19 15.71
N TRP A 486 -4.45 28.43 16.29
CA TRP A 486 -3.63 27.40 16.92
C TRP A 486 -4.39 26.53 17.92
N ARG A 487 -5.31 27.15 18.71
CA ARG A 487 -6.13 26.41 19.69
C ARG A 487 -7.03 25.36 19.03
N ARG A 488 -7.68 25.70 17.90
CA ARG A 488 -8.52 24.76 17.16
C ARG A 488 -7.72 23.66 16.54
N MET A 489 -6.58 24.00 15.94
CA MET A 489 -5.68 23.01 15.32
C MET A 489 -5.17 22.03 16.35
N THR A 490 -4.74 22.52 17.53
CA THR A 490 -4.32 21.69 18.66
C THR A 490 -5.46 20.78 19.13
N LEU A 491 -6.67 21.35 19.30
CA LEU A 491 -7.84 20.56 19.72
C LEU A 491 -8.14 19.41 18.72
N TYR A 492 -8.17 19.69 17.42
CA TYR A 492 -8.44 18.67 16.40
C TYR A 492 -7.33 17.63 16.36
N SER A 493 -6.09 18.05 16.49
CA SER A 493 -4.94 17.14 16.52
C SER A 493 -4.97 16.23 17.75
N LEU A 494 -5.30 16.78 18.93
CA LEU A 494 -5.46 15.99 20.16
C LEU A 494 -6.63 14.99 20.04
N ILE A 495 -7.78 15.43 19.50
CA ILE A 495 -8.92 14.54 19.29
C ILE A 495 -8.47 13.37 18.38
N ILE A 496 -7.85 13.62 17.22
CA ILE A 496 -7.43 12.57 16.31
C ILE A 496 -6.37 11.66 16.93
N GLY A 497 -5.38 12.22 17.62
CA GLY A 497 -4.29 11.45 18.23
C GLY A 497 -4.73 10.58 19.40
N PHE A 498 -5.77 10.97 20.15
CA PHE A 498 -6.25 10.24 21.32
C PHE A 498 -7.62 9.57 21.14
N LEU A 499 -8.28 9.71 19.96
CA LEU A 499 -9.53 9.05 19.66
C LEU A 499 -9.44 7.52 19.78
N PRO A 500 -8.39 6.82 19.29
CA PRO A 500 -8.28 5.38 19.48
C PRO A 500 -8.19 4.97 20.95
N PHE A 501 -7.50 5.77 21.80
CA PHE A 501 -7.45 5.54 23.23
C PHE A 501 -8.82 5.74 23.90
N ALA A 502 -9.56 6.77 23.51
CA ALA A 502 -10.92 7.00 24.01
C ALA A 502 -11.85 5.84 23.61
N ALA A 503 -11.73 5.32 22.38
CA ALA A 503 -12.47 4.15 21.94
C ALA A 503 -12.10 2.90 22.75
N TRP A 504 -10.80 2.68 23.00
CA TRP A 504 -10.33 1.59 23.86
C TRP A 504 -10.92 1.67 25.27
N MET A 505 -10.97 2.89 25.85
CA MET A 505 -11.58 3.09 27.19
C MET A 505 -13.06 2.65 27.22
N VAL A 506 -13.80 2.87 26.14
CA VAL A 506 -15.22 2.46 26.03
C VAL A 506 -15.33 0.95 25.87
N VAL A 507 -14.55 0.36 24.95
CA VAL A 507 -14.59 -1.09 24.66
C VAL A 507 -14.13 -1.91 25.88
N ARG A 508 -13.10 -1.42 26.57
CA ARG A 508 -12.59 -2.04 27.80
C ARG A 508 -13.66 -2.23 28.90
N LEU A 509 -14.63 -1.33 28.98
CA LEU A 509 -15.72 -1.46 29.97
C LEU A 509 -16.57 -2.75 29.78
N GLN A 510 -16.49 -3.36 28.59
CA GLN A 510 -17.18 -4.59 28.26
C GLN A 510 -16.31 -5.85 28.44
N SER A 511 -15.01 -5.68 28.77
CA SER A 511 -14.02 -6.76 28.88
C SER A 511 -13.72 -7.05 30.35
N VAL A 512 -13.65 -8.33 30.72
CA VAL A 512 -13.62 -8.75 32.14
C VAL A 512 -12.25 -8.56 32.79
N GLU A 513 -11.13 -8.70 32.05
CA GLU A 513 -9.78 -8.54 32.63
C GLU A 513 -8.79 -7.98 31.59
N ILE A 514 -8.30 -6.77 31.82
CA ILE A 514 -7.15 -6.19 31.12
C ILE A 514 -6.08 -5.89 32.18
N ALA A 515 -4.92 -6.52 32.05
CA ALA A 515 -3.83 -6.42 33.02
C ALA A 515 -3.32 -4.99 33.19
N ASP A 516 -3.26 -4.21 32.10
CA ASP A 516 -2.79 -2.83 32.13
C ASP A 516 -3.90 -1.83 32.48
N GLY A 517 -3.69 -1.06 33.53
CA GLY A 517 -4.56 0.07 33.87
C GLY A 517 -4.52 1.16 32.77
N PRO A 518 -5.55 2.06 32.74
CA PRO A 518 -5.62 3.14 31.75
C PRO A 518 -4.37 4.02 31.69
N VAL A 519 -3.73 4.28 32.83
CA VAL A 519 -2.53 5.08 32.92
C VAL A 519 -1.33 4.39 32.25
N GLY A 520 -1.14 3.10 32.54
CA GLY A 520 -0.06 2.31 31.91
C GLY A 520 -0.23 2.27 30.39
N ARG A 521 -1.44 2.01 29.91
CA ARG A 521 -1.78 2.01 28.49
C ARG A 521 -1.53 3.38 27.83
N LEU A 522 -1.96 4.46 28.48
CA LEU A 522 -1.73 5.81 28.00
C LEU A 522 -0.24 6.13 27.88
N ILE A 523 0.57 5.79 28.90
CA ILE A 523 2.03 5.98 28.87
C ILE A 523 2.64 5.20 27.71
N HIS A 524 2.19 3.96 27.49
CA HIS A 524 2.70 3.11 26.41
C HIS A 524 2.45 3.72 25.03
N ILE A 525 1.26 4.23 24.75
CA ILE A 525 0.96 4.80 23.42
C ILE A 525 1.41 6.24 23.24
N LEU A 526 1.78 6.93 24.33
CA LEU A 526 2.03 8.38 24.35
C LEU A 526 3.06 8.86 23.29
N PRO A 527 4.20 8.19 23.07
CA PRO A 527 5.16 8.63 22.05
C PRO A 527 4.54 8.63 20.64
N MET A 528 3.78 7.59 20.30
CA MET A 528 3.10 7.48 19.01
C MET A 528 1.97 8.50 18.88
N ALA A 529 1.14 8.65 19.92
CA ALA A 529 0.05 9.62 19.95
C ALA A 529 0.56 11.06 19.78
N LEU A 530 1.68 11.42 20.41
CA LEU A 530 2.31 12.74 20.24
C LEU A 530 2.81 12.94 18.79
N LEU A 531 3.42 11.94 18.16
CA LEU A 531 3.83 12.04 16.75
C LEU A 531 2.62 12.22 15.84
N ILE A 532 1.50 11.54 16.11
CA ILE A 532 0.24 11.70 15.38
C ILE A 532 -0.28 13.14 15.56
N VAL A 533 -0.32 13.64 16.79
CA VAL A 533 -0.75 15.03 17.08
C VAL A 533 0.11 16.04 16.31
N MET A 534 1.44 15.89 16.35
CA MET A 534 2.38 16.75 15.62
C MET A 534 2.15 16.65 14.09
N GLY A 535 1.91 15.44 13.57
CA GLY A 535 1.66 15.18 12.16
C GLY A 535 0.35 15.83 11.67
N VAL A 536 -0.75 15.65 12.40
CA VAL A 536 -2.06 16.27 12.08
C VAL A 536 -1.95 17.79 12.14
N TYR A 537 -1.36 18.34 13.20
CA TYR A 537 -1.18 19.78 13.35
C TYR A 537 -0.38 20.38 12.18
N SER A 538 0.72 19.72 11.84
CA SER A 538 1.58 20.15 10.72
C SER A 538 0.86 20.05 9.38
N ALA A 539 0.13 18.95 9.13
CA ALA A 539 -0.64 18.76 7.90
C ALA A 539 -1.69 19.86 7.72
N ILE A 540 -2.45 20.18 8.76
CA ILE A 540 -3.45 21.26 8.74
C ILE A 540 -2.78 22.61 8.49
N THR A 541 -1.66 22.92 9.17
CA THR A 541 -0.94 24.19 9.02
C THR A 541 -0.45 24.35 7.57
N VAL A 542 0.19 23.34 7.03
CA VAL A 542 0.73 23.35 5.66
C VAL A 542 -0.42 23.46 4.64
N ALA A 543 -1.51 22.70 4.82
CA ALA A 543 -2.67 22.78 3.94
C ALA A 543 -3.32 24.16 3.95
N LYS A 544 -3.34 24.86 5.10
CA LYS A 544 -3.87 26.22 5.24
C LYS A 544 -3.04 27.23 4.43
N GLN A 545 -1.72 27.08 4.40
CA GLN A 545 -0.83 27.97 3.65
C GLN A 545 -0.95 27.82 2.14
N ARG A 546 -1.55 26.71 1.64
CA ARG A 546 -1.75 26.36 0.22
C ARG A 546 -0.48 26.33 -0.63
N GLU A 547 0.69 26.44 -0.03
CA GLU A 547 1.98 26.55 -0.74
C GLU A 547 2.65 25.19 -0.96
N SER A 548 2.40 24.22 -0.08
CA SER A 548 3.12 22.95 -0.02
C SER A 548 2.16 21.75 0.00
N SER A 549 1.54 21.44 -1.14
CA SER A 549 0.57 20.33 -1.21
C SER A 549 1.20 18.95 -1.04
N GLY A 550 2.43 18.75 -1.56
CA GLY A 550 3.17 17.51 -1.41
C GLY A 550 3.51 17.22 0.05
N LYS A 551 3.96 18.25 0.79
CA LYS A 551 4.26 18.14 2.21
C LYS A 551 3.02 17.82 3.04
N ALA A 552 1.89 18.50 2.78
CA ALA A 552 0.64 18.25 3.50
C ALA A 552 0.12 16.82 3.28
N PHE A 553 0.18 16.34 2.03
CA PHE A 553 -0.27 14.98 1.71
C PHE A 553 0.67 13.92 2.28
N ALA A 554 1.99 14.13 2.22
CA ALA A 554 2.97 13.23 2.85
C ALA A 554 2.81 13.14 4.37
N LEU A 555 2.51 14.28 5.04
CA LEU A 555 2.17 14.30 6.48
C LEU A 555 0.88 13.54 6.77
N LEU A 556 -0.13 13.64 5.91
CA LEU A 556 -1.36 12.85 6.04
C LEU A 556 -1.08 11.36 5.94
N LEU A 557 -0.30 10.91 4.93
CA LEU A 557 0.09 9.50 4.77
C LEU A 557 0.89 9.00 5.98
N ALA A 558 1.89 9.78 6.42
CA ALA A 558 2.69 9.48 7.60
C ALA A 558 1.82 9.32 8.85
N THR A 559 0.93 10.27 9.10
CA THR A 559 0.05 10.28 10.27
C THR A 559 -0.92 9.10 10.25
N LEU A 560 -1.50 8.79 9.08
CA LEU A 560 -2.38 7.62 8.95
C LEU A 560 -1.60 6.32 9.15
N GLY A 561 -0.39 6.20 8.61
CA GLY A 561 0.47 5.05 8.89
C GLY A 561 0.73 4.84 10.38
N LEU A 562 1.01 5.93 11.12
CA LEU A 562 1.16 5.87 12.58
C LEU A 562 -0.13 5.49 13.31
N LEU A 563 -1.29 5.96 12.84
CA LEU A 563 -2.60 5.54 13.39
C LEU A 563 -2.84 4.06 13.20
N LEU A 564 -2.45 3.48 12.04
CA LEU A 564 -2.56 2.06 11.76
C LEU A 564 -1.61 1.21 12.61
N ILE A 565 -0.46 1.75 13.01
CA ILE A 565 0.47 1.08 13.94
C ILE A 565 -0.06 1.17 15.37
N MET A 566 -0.59 2.32 15.79
CA MET A 566 -1.11 2.52 17.14
C MET A 566 -2.44 1.79 17.38
N GLY A 567 -3.26 1.63 16.34
CA GLY A 567 -4.59 1.00 16.44
C GLY A 567 -4.55 -0.37 17.12
N PRO A 568 -3.72 -1.32 16.64
CA PRO A 568 -3.58 -2.66 17.20
C PRO A 568 -2.95 -2.74 18.60
N GLU A 569 -2.45 -1.64 19.14
CA GLU A 569 -2.03 -1.55 20.54
C GLU A 569 -3.21 -1.26 21.50
N LEU A 570 -4.37 -0.96 20.93
CA LEU A 570 -5.57 -0.55 21.65
C LEU A 570 -6.76 -1.45 21.34
N LEU A 571 -7.04 -1.67 20.07
CA LEU A 571 -8.22 -2.37 19.60
C LEU A 571 -7.84 -3.46 18.61
N PHE A 572 -8.59 -4.55 18.61
CA PHE A 572 -8.49 -5.60 17.61
C PHE A 572 -9.88 -5.97 17.08
N VAL A 573 -9.92 -6.49 15.88
CA VAL A 573 -11.11 -7.09 15.28
C VAL A 573 -11.14 -8.54 15.73
N ASP A 574 -12.15 -8.89 16.50
CA ASP A 574 -12.36 -10.25 17.00
C ASP A 574 -12.89 -11.12 15.86
N ASP A 575 -12.19 -12.18 15.58
CA ASP A 575 -12.48 -13.14 14.53
C ASP A 575 -12.31 -14.57 15.08
N PHE A 576 -12.17 -15.57 14.22
CA PHE A 576 -12.03 -16.97 14.65
C PHE A 576 -10.70 -17.29 15.37
N PHE A 577 -9.74 -16.37 15.41
CA PHE A 577 -8.50 -16.55 16.18
C PHE A 577 -8.72 -16.13 17.64
N GLY A 578 -8.77 -17.11 18.54
CA GLY A 578 -8.79 -16.86 19.98
C GLY A 578 -7.38 -16.67 20.57
N PRO A 579 -7.32 -16.47 21.94
CA PRO A 579 -6.03 -16.37 22.64
C PRO A 579 -5.09 -17.55 22.33
N PRO A 580 -3.79 -17.32 22.15
CA PRO A 580 -3.06 -16.04 22.27
C PRO A 580 -3.00 -15.20 20.98
N SER A 581 -3.82 -15.49 19.96
CA SER A 581 -3.72 -14.89 18.61
C SER A 581 -4.80 -13.85 18.31
N GLU A 582 -5.49 -13.32 19.34
CA GLU A 582 -6.66 -12.43 19.19
C GLU A 582 -6.44 -11.21 18.29
N ARG A 583 -5.26 -10.58 18.35
CA ARG A 583 -4.95 -9.41 17.53
C ARG A 583 -4.12 -9.71 16.28
N MET A 584 -3.89 -11.00 15.98
CA MET A 584 -2.99 -11.42 14.89
C MET A 584 -3.39 -10.84 13.55
N ASN A 585 -4.64 -11.04 13.11
CA ASN A 585 -5.13 -10.50 11.84
C ASN A 585 -5.17 -8.98 11.83
N THR A 586 -5.50 -8.34 12.95
CA THR A 586 -5.54 -6.87 13.03
C THR A 586 -4.15 -6.28 12.83
N ILE A 587 -3.13 -6.82 13.50
CA ILE A 587 -1.73 -6.40 13.27
C ILE A 587 -1.34 -6.67 11.82
N PHE A 588 -1.53 -7.89 11.34
CA PHE A 588 -1.15 -8.29 10.00
C PHE A 588 -1.69 -7.32 8.94
N LYS A 589 -2.99 -7.11 8.93
CA LYS A 589 -3.64 -6.34 7.87
C LYS A 589 -3.37 -4.82 7.99
N LEU A 590 -3.40 -4.25 9.20
CA LEU A 590 -3.16 -2.83 9.38
C LEU A 590 -1.68 -2.45 9.22
N TYR A 591 -0.76 -3.29 9.67
CA TYR A 591 0.68 -3.06 9.50
C TYR A 591 1.09 -3.11 8.05
N TYR A 592 0.50 -4.00 7.25
CA TYR A 592 0.77 -4.08 5.82
C TYR A 592 0.40 -2.76 5.11
N GLN A 593 -0.74 -2.16 5.44
CA GLN A 593 -1.12 -0.85 4.92
C GLN A 593 -0.25 0.28 5.47
N ALA A 594 0.16 0.20 6.73
CA ALA A 594 1.11 1.15 7.31
C ALA A 594 2.44 1.16 6.54
N TRP A 595 2.96 -0.02 6.14
CA TRP A 595 4.17 -0.13 5.31
C TRP A 595 4.03 0.63 3.99
N LEU A 596 2.92 0.45 3.27
CA LEU A 596 2.67 1.13 1.99
C LEU A 596 2.62 2.66 2.15
N LEU A 597 1.88 3.14 3.15
CA LEU A 597 1.75 4.58 3.43
C LEU A 597 3.07 5.20 3.90
N LEU A 598 3.80 4.50 4.76
CA LEU A 598 5.10 4.95 5.25
C LEU A 598 6.19 4.89 4.17
N ALA A 599 6.13 3.95 3.22
CA ALA A 599 7.02 3.93 2.06
C ALA A 599 6.84 5.20 1.21
N ALA A 600 5.58 5.61 0.94
CA ALA A 600 5.29 6.87 0.25
C ALA A 600 5.78 8.09 1.03
N ALA A 601 5.52 8.14 2.34
CA ALA A 601 5.95 9.23 3.22
C ALA A 601 7.48 9.29 3.34
N SER A 602 8.16 8.13 3.41
CA SER A 602 9.63 8.03 3.47
C SER A 602 10.30 8.58 2.21
N GLY A 603 9.77 8.24 1.03
CA GLY A 603 10.27 8.81 -0.23
C GLY A 603 10.16 10.34 -0.26
N PHE A 604 9.04 10.90 0.22
CA PHE A 604 8.91 12.35 0.34
C PHE A 604 9.80 12.93 1.45
N ALA A 605 9.97 12.24 2.58
CA ALA A 605 10.86 12.67 3.66
C ALA A 605 12.31 12.80 3.18
N ILE A 606 12.79 11.90 2.31
CA ILE A 606 14.12 12.01 1.67
C ILE A 606 14.21 13.30 0.84
N TYR A 607 13.15 13.66 0.10
CA TYR A 607 13.09 14.95 -0.60
C TYR A 607 13.18 16.12 0.38
N TYR A 608 12.36 16.10 1.40
CA TYR A 608 12.30 17.17 2.42
C TYR A 608 13.66 17.41 3.08
N TRP A 609 14.34 16.35 3.50
CA TRP A 609 15.63 16.44 4.16
C TRP A 609 16.73 16.97 3.22
N ARG A 610 16.77 16.49 2.00
CA ARG A 610 17.78 16.94 1.03
C ARG A 610 17.58 18.39 0.61
N SER A 611 16.34 18.82 0.41
CA SER A 611 16.04 20.20 0.02
C SER A 611 16.28 21.20 1.15
N GLY A 612 16.05 20.80 2.41
CA GLY A 612 16.29 21.64 3.58
C GLY A 612 17.75 21.70 4.07
N ARG A 613 18.60 20.75 3.66
CA ARG A 613 19.96 20.61 4.22
C ARG A 613 20.87 21.83 3.97
N ASP A 614 20.75 22.46 2.83
CA ASP A 614 21.63 23.57 2.42
C ASP A 614 21.35 24.84 3.23
N SER A 615 20.17 24.95 3.85
CA SER A 615 19.81 26.06 4.76
C SER A 615 20.28 25.86 6.20
N LEU A 616 20.73 24.65 6.57
CA LEU A 616 21.18 24.35 7.92
C LEU A 616 22.63 24.79 8.14
N THR A 617 22.88 25.45 9.28
CA THR A 617 24.22 25.92 9.70
C THR A 617 24.56 25.44 11.11
N GLY A 618 25.84 25.44 11.43
CA GLY A 618 26.35 25.10 12.78
C GLY A 618 25.90 23.70 13.26
N TRP A 619 25.59 23.59 14.55
CA TRP A 619 25.22 22.32 15.18
C TRP A 619 24.02 21.62 14.55
N ARG A 620 23.09 22.38 13.95
CA ARG A 620 21.92 21.81 13.26
C ARG A 620 22.34 20.99 12.04
N ARG A 621 23.35 21.46 11.30
CA ARG A 621 23.92 20.72 10.16
C ARG A 621 24.62 19.44 10.62
N SER A 622 25.39 19.51 11.73
CA SER A 622 26.06 18.35 12.29
C SER A 622 25.05 17.30 12.79
N LEU A 623 24.01 17.72 13.50
CA LEU A 623 22.93 16.84 13.98
C LEU A 623 22.19 16.18 12.79
N SER A 624 21.88 16.94 11.75
CA SER A 624 21.25 16.40 10.54
C SER A 624 22.15 15.38 9.82
N THR A 625 23.48 15.59 9.84
CA THR A 625 24.43 14.62 9.26
C THR A 625 24.51 13.36 10.09
N LEU A 626 24.60 13.46 11.42
CA LEU A 626 24.63 12.32 12.33
C LEU A 626 23.34 11.49 12.20
N TRP A 627 22.18 12.17 12.18
CA TRP A 627 20.91 11.50 11.93
C TRP A 627 20.88 10.77 10.57
N ALA A 628 21.36 11.42 9.49
CA ALA A 628 21.39 10.79 8.16
C ALA A 628 22.27 9.53 8.16
N VAL A 629 23.42 9.56 8.84
CA VAL A 629 24.28 8.36 8.99
C VAL A 629 23.53 7.26 9.75
N GLY A 630 22.86 7.57 10.84
CA GLY A 630 22.05 6.62 11.61
C GLY A 630 20.89 6.04 10.77
N ALA A 631 20.17 6.88 10.05
CA ALA A 631 19.08 6.45 9.18
C ALA A 631 19.59 5.51 8.04
N ILE A 632 20.73 5.85 7.43
CA ILE A 632 21.36 4.99 6.41
C ILE A 632 21.78 3.65 7.02
N ALA A 633 22.36 3.65 8.21
CA ALA A 633 22.75 2.41 8.91
C ALA A 633 21.53 1.50 9.18
N LEU A 634 20.41 2.07 9.65
CA LEU A 634 19.17 1.31 9.86
C LEU A 634 18.60 0.77 8.54
N ILE A 635 18.64 1.56 7.46
CA ILE A 635 18.20 1.12 6.13
C ILE A 635 19.10 -0.03 5.63
N ILE A 636 20.42 0.07 5.79
CA ILE A 636 21.35 -1.00 5.43
C ILE A 636 21.06 -2.26 6.24
N GLY A 637 20.85 -2.12 7.56
CA GLY A 637 20.45 -3.25 8.41
C GLY A 637 19.16 -3.91 7.95
N ALA A 638 18.19 -3.13 7.51
CA ALA A 638 16.90 -3.63 7.03
C ALA A 638 16.94 -4.20 5.60
N LEU A 639 18.09 -4.21 4.93
CA LEU A 639 18.31 -4.90 3.66
C LEU A 639 18.77 -6.36 3.84
N TYR A 640 19.20 -6.70 5.04
CA TYR A 640 19.65 -8.05 5.36
C TYR A 640 18.48 -8.86 5.91
N TYR A 641 17.81 -9.55 4.98
CA TYR A 641 16.79 -10.52 5.40
C TYR A 641 16.36 -11.36 4.18
#